data_7b2ca17d91f15366dad642c2cf37ba43
#
_entry.id   7b2ca17d91f15366dad642c2cf37ba43
#
_cell.length_a   1.000
_cell.length_b   1.000
_cell.length_c   1.000
_cell.angle_alpha   90.00
_cell.angle_beta   90.00
_cell.angle_gamma   90.00
#
_symmetry.space_group_name_H-M   'P 1'
#
loop_
_entity.id
_entity.type
_entity.pdbx_description
1 polymer ?
#
loop_
_entity_poly.entity_id
_entity_poly.type
_entity_poly.pdbx_seq_one_letter_code
_entity_poly.pdbx_strand_id
1 'polypeptide(L)'
;MSKKAKDSQPFYQPEDQIPLPPKDADVITTCCDYCVMACGFKVYRWPVGAPSGGPKRDQNALGLNYPLRPGQGGWVGPNQYTQGKWNGKMHHIAVVGDHKSRVVNVGGGHSIRGGCIAQKVYNPQKPTQDRLQHPMVRINDLLMPVTWDFALDIAAEVSNHVIKAHGESAWAMKYFSYQYFENTYALTKLALKAINSPAVAHHDHPSFVNSAPGWVDIGYDIFGASHEDFALADCVLISGTDPFETKTTLWNHWILKGINGNHTKVIMVNPRRTAGVAYAEKHGGLHLDIVPGSDTVVHMAIERVIVENGWEDAEFIKKHVANQWETDSGFGQGTRNTPWQWRTTWGKFQVKGFEDWKQWLLAQEESKVEVAAKIAGIDPQKIYLAAEMMAKPKANGERVKTSICIEKGNYWSNNYLNTASIGTLGVILGCGGRPGQIMTRLGGHQRGGVSGGKYPTWKSPYKVPGRRRHRLDLDRWLEDGHVRFAYVVGTTWIQAMPGSSALEDAFKKLTKFNPHQVRSFDKQTIIDTLKRRVDSGGMVIANQDIYLRDPIGNQYADLVFPAAGWGEEDFTRANSERRVRQYGKFCDAPGEAMPDWKIAASLAKKMGFKGFDWKDSNEVFEETCRFSRGSRKDYNAIRVVARRKGMRAHDFLRGFGTKGLQAPLLLDGDRIVQTKRLHDFNRKDIPDSGPEATTVHNKRLLAFKTQTGKLNLVKSPWKLWADFYEFMQPKGDELWVTNGRINELWESGFDDYERRPYTQQRWPMNFIEIHPADALARGIESGDLVAVESRRVPVQKDFNLGVKSDDMWFSGLMKDGHIELVSGAYSAIAMVTPAIKQGVAFSEFLKPSMPANVITPRVPDPITMNYRYKIASARVTRIGESTFKHSFSQMSFKRRDII
;
A
#
# COMPACT_ATOMS: atom_id res chain seq x y z
N MET A 1 -0.85 4.03 -57.39
CA MET A 1 -0.35 4.43 -56.06
C MET A 1 1.07 4.94 -56.23
N SER A 2 1.30 6.24 -56.03
CA SER A 2 2.59 6.85 -56.27
C SER A 2 3.65 6.33 -55.29
N LYS A 3 4.90 6.23 -55.71
CA LYS A 3 6.05 5.86 -54.84
C LYS A 3 6.10 6.67 -53.53
N LYS A 4 5.57 7.90 -53.52
CA LYS A 4 5.47 8.75 -52.34
C LYS A 4 4.60 8.18 -51.18
N ALA A 5 3.61 7.34 -51.48
CA ALA A 5 2.76 6.74 -50.44
C ALA A 5 3.41 5.53 -49.74
N LYS A 6 4.52 5.01 -50.28
CA LYS A 6 5.27 3.90 -49.63
C LYS A 6 6.36 4.35 -48.65
N ASP A 7 6.81 5.61 -48.78
CA ASP A 7 7.92 6.12 -47.93
C ASP A 7 7.44 6.99 -46.77
N SER A 8 6.18 7.37 -46.75
CA SER A 8 5.61 8.01 -45.54
C SER A 8 5.06 6.93 -44.61
N GLN A 9 5.84 6.52 -43.65
CA GLN A 9 5.31 5.84 -42.44
C GLN A 9 4.72 6.93 -41.54
N PRO A 10 3.40 7.19 -41.53
CA PRO A 10 2.81 8.36 -40.89
C PRO A 10 2.85 8.31 -39.35
N PHE A 11 3.42 7.25 -38.80
CA PHE A 11 3.49 6.99 -37.35
C PHE A 11 4.90 6.98 -36.78
N TYR A 12 5.93 7.20 -37.59
CA TYR A 12 7.32 7.19 -37.13
C TYR A 12 8.00 8.50 -37.47
N GLN A 13 8.25 9.30 -36.45
CA GLN A 13 9.32 10.29 -36.52
C GLN A 13 10.64 9.58 -36.28
N PRO A 14 11.77 10.02 -36.86
CA PRO A 14 13.09 9.42 -36.57
C PRO A 14 13.41 9.38 -35.08
N GLU A 15 12.94 10.35 -34.30
CA GLU A 15 13.10 10.47 -32.88
C GLU A 15 12.34 9.41 -32.08
N ASP A 16 11.26 8.87 -32.65
CA ASP A 16 10.42 7.85 -32.01
C ASP A 16 10.89 6.41 -32.29
N GLN A 17 11.91 6.24 -33.14
CA GLN A 17 12.44 4.93 -33.44
C GLN A 17 13.20 4.36 -32.26
N ILE A 18 12.68 3.24 -31.74
CA ILE A 18 13.29 2.53 -30.63
C ILE A 18 14.14 1.41 -31.20
N PRO A 19 15.44 1.37 -30.88
CA PRO A 19 16.28 0.31 -31.36
C PRO A 19 15.87 -1.03 -30.75
N LEU A 20 15.73 -2.06 -31.57
CA LEU A 20 15.51 -3.43 -31.08
C LEU A 20 16.81 -3.96 -30.48
N PRO A 21 16.73 -4.73 -29.38
CA PRO A 21 17.93 -5.34 -28.78
C PRO A 21 18.54 -6.36 -29.74
N PRO A 22 19.83 -6.27 -30.04
CA PRO A 22 20.54 -7.24 -30.86
C PRO A 22 20.54 -8.64 -30.23
N LYS A 23 20.83 -9.65 -31.01
CA LYS A 23 20.75 -11.06 -30.60
C LYS A 23 21.61 -11.39 -29.37
N ASP A 24 22.72 -10.73 -29.23
CA ASP A 24 23.72 -10.85 -28.17
C ASP A 24 23.52 -9.87 -26.99
N ALA A 25 22.44 -9.12 -26.99
CA ALA A 25 22.12 -8.25 -25.86
C ALA A 25 22.02 -9.05 -24.55
N ASP A 26 22.53 -8.47 -23.47
CA ASP A 26 22.32 -9.01 -22.11
C ASP A 26 20.82 -9.07 -21.79
N VAL A 27 20.37 -10.19 -21.23
CA VAL A 27 18.96 -10.37 -20.84
C VAL A 27 18.86 -10.55 -19.33
N ILE A 28 18.36 -9.54 -18.64
CA ILE A 28 18.22 -9.54 -17.19
C ILE A 28 16.72 -9.70 -16.83
N THR A 29 16.44 -10.58 -15.88
CA THR A 29 15.08 -10.75 -15.34
C THR A 29 14.85 -9.77 -14.21
N THR A 30 13.70 -9.08 -14.25
CA THR A 30 13.28 -8.19 -13.19
C THR A 30 11.75 -8.17 -13.07
N CYS A 31 11.23 -7.41 -12.13
CA CYS A 31 9.81 -7.15 -12.00
C CYS A 31 9.55 -5.66 -11.81
N CYS A 32 8.35 -5.23 -12.14
CA CYS A 32 7.89 -3.88 -11.90
C CYS A 32 7.87 -3.58 -10.38
N ASP A 33 8.38 -2.45 -9.97
CA ASP A 33 8.38 -2.04 -8.56
C ASP A 33 7.27 -1.05 -8.19
N TYR A 34 6.47 -0.60 -9.17
CA TYR A 34 5.38 0.34 -8.91
C TYR A 34 4.32 -0.24 -7.98
N CYS A 35 3.56 -1.22 -8.44
CA CYS A 35 2.46 -1.73 -7.63
C CYS A 35 2.70 -3.17 -7.15
N VAL A 36 1.83 -3.59 -6.23
CA VAL A 36 1.91 -4.91 -5.58
C VAL A 36 1.71 -6.10 -6.52
N MET A 37 1.30 -5.87 -7.77
CA MET A 37 1.27 -6.93 -8.78
C MET A 37 2.67 -7.38 -9.16
N ALA A 38 3.61 -6.44 -9.22
CA ALA A 38 4.99 -6.69 -9.58
C ALA A 38 5.09 -7.51 -10.87
N CYS A 39 4.56 -6.98 -11.96
CA CYS A 39 4.58 -7.62 -13.28
C CYS A 39 6.00 -8.03 -13.68
N GLY A 40 6.14 -9.21 -14.29
CA GLY A 40 7.44 -9.68 -14.75
C GLY A 40 7.90 -8.99 -16.02
N PHE A 41 9.14 -8.56 -16.02
CA PHE A 41 9.80 -7.91 -17.16
C PHE A 41 11.13 -8.58 -17.48
N LYS A 42 11.55 -8.42 -18.73
CA LYS A 42 12.91 -8.66 -19.21
C LYS A 42 13.53 -7.33 -19.58
N VAL A 43 14.75 -7.10 -19.10
CA VAL A 43 15.58 -5.97 -19.49
C VAL A 43 16.61 -6.45 -20.48
N TYR A 44 16.64 -5.81 -21.63
CA TYR A 44 17.63 -6.02 -22.68
C TYR A 44 18.61 -4.86 -22.64
N ARG A 45 19.90 -5.17 -22.53
CA ARG A 45 20.95 -4.18 -22.39
C ARG A 45 22.08 -4.47 -23.38
N TRP A 46 22.52 -3.44 -24.11
CA TRP A 46 23.65 -3.52 -25.04
C TRP A 46 24.37 -2.17 -25.13
N PRO A 47 25.69 -2.15 -25.50
CA PRO A 47 26.46 -0.91 -25.54
C PRO A 47 25.89 0.11 -26.52
N VAL A 48 25.92 1.42 -26.15
CA VAL A 48 25.65 2.51 -27.09
C VAL A 48 26.75 2.52 -28.14
N GLY A 49 26.36 2.62 -29.42
CA GLY A 49 27.23 2.51 -30.58
C GLY A 49 27.33 1.11 -31.18
N ALA A 50 26.83 0.06 -30.48
CA ALA A 50 26.68 -1.24 -31.09
C ALA A 50 25.45 -1.29 -32.02
N PRO A 51 25.45 -2.14 -33.07
CA PRO A 51 24.33 -2.30 -33.99
C PRO A 51 23.06 -2.74 -33.25
N SER A 52 21.91 -2.19 -33.65
CA SER A 52 20.61 -2.65 -33.19
C SER A 52 20.19 -3.98 -33.81
N GLY A 53 19.28 -4.70 -33.17
CA GLY A 53 18.68 -5.91 -33.70
C GLY A 53 17.76 -5.64 -34.90
N GLY A 54 17.67 -6.63 -35.81
CA GLY A 54 16.80 -6.59 -36.97
C GLY A 54 15.36 -7.04 -36.65
N PRO A 55 14.43 -6.84 -37.62
CA PRO A 55 13.02 -7.15 -37.41
C PRO A 55 12.67 -8.64 -37.44
N LYS A 56 13.57 -9.52 -37.88
CA LYS A 56 13.32 -10.97 -37.87
C LYS A 56 13.68 -11.58 -36.52
N ARG A 57 12.96 -12.64 -36.16
CA ARG A 57 13.11 -13.33 -34.86
C ARG A 57 14.52 -13.85 -34.54
N ASP A 58 15.29 -14.13 -35.57
CA ASP A 58 16.70 -14.58 -35.45
C ASP A 58 17.68 -13.41 -35.39
N GLN A 59 17.21 -12.18 -35.58
CA GLN A 59 18.02 -10.97 -35.60
C GLN A 59 17.88 -10.11 -34.34
N ASN A 60 17.01 -10.49 -33.42
CA ASN A 60 16.79 -9.75 -32.16
C ASN A 60 16.71 -10.69 -30.94
N ALA A 61 17.07 -10.18 -29.77
CA ALA A 61 17.06 -10.93 -28.52
C ALA A 61 15.66 -11.26 -28.00
N LEU A 62 14.61 -10.56 -28.49
CA LEU A 62 13.22 -10.87 -28.15
C LEU A 62 12.76 -12.18 -28.79
N GLY A 63 13.39 -12.60 -29.89
CA GLY A 63 13.03 -13.80 -30.63
C GLY A 63 11.65 -13.69 -31.28
N LEU A 64 11.27 -12.48 -31.72
CA LEU A 64 9.98 -12.17 -32.31
C LEU A 64 10.17 -11.53 -33.70
N ASN A 65 9.18 -11.74 -34.59
CA ASN A 65 9.11 -11.06 -35.86
C ASN A 65 8.34 -9.74 -35.71
N TYR A 66 8.86 -8.66 -36.24
CA TYR A 66 8.24 -7.34 -36.26
C TYR A 66 7.78 -6.98 -37.67
N PRO A 67 6.65 -6.29 -37.84
CA PRO A 67 5.75 -5.83 -36.78
C PRO A 67 4.99 -6.98 -36.09
N LEU A 68 4.65 -6.77 -34.82
CA LEU A 68 3.89 -7.74 -34.03
C LEU A 68 2.41 -7.75 -34.46
N ARG A 69 1.77 -8.90 -34.29
CA ARG A 69 0.31 -9.03 -34.48
C ARG A 69 -0.45 -8.43 -33.29
N PRO A 70 -1.66 -7.91 -33.46
CA PRO A 70 -2.52 -7.50 -32.36
C PRO A 70 -2.67 -8.63 -31.33
N GLY A 71 -2.56 -8.29 -30.04
CA GLY A 71 -2.62 -9.24 -28.93
C GLY A 71 -1.34 -10.06 -28.67
N GLN A 72 -0.32 -9.94 -29.50
CA GLN A 72 0.98 -10.55 -29.27
C GLN A 72 1.77 -9.74 -28.25
N GLY A 73 2.38 -10.38 -27.23
CA GLY A 73 3.30 -9.75 -26.30
C GLY A 73 4.67 -9.46 -26.92
N GLY A 74 5.46 -8.61 -26.27
CA GLY A 74 6.82 -8.24 -26.70
C GLY A 74 6.92 -6.87 -27.37
N TRP A 75 5.87 -6.04 -27.26
CA TRP A 75 5.88 -4.65 -27.72
C TRP A 75 6.91 -3.84 -26.93
N VAL A 76 7.66 -3.00 -27.64
CA VAL A 76 8.58 -2.03 -27.07
C VAL A 76 8.11 -0.64 -27.46
N GLY A 77 7.65 0.15 -26.48
CA GLY A 77 7.23 1.53 -26.69
C GLY A 77 8.32 2.53 -26.24
N PRO A 78 8.21 3.82 -26.62
CA PRO A 78 9.18 4.85 -26.25
C PRO A 78 9.46 4.92 -24.73
N ASN A 79 8.43 4.78 -23.92
CA ASN A 79 8.55 4.80 -22.47
C ASN A 79 9.12 3.51 -21.84
N GLN A 80 9.32 2.47 -22.65
CA GLN A 80 9.96 1.21 -22.27
C GLN A 80 11.44 1.16 -22.65
N TYR A 81 11.97 2.24 -23.22
CA TYR A 81 13.36 2.38 -23.62
C TYR A 81 14.01 3.60 -22.96
N THR A 82 15.27 3.45 -22.63
CA THR A 82 16.15 4.52 -22.14
C THR A 82 17.62 4.16 -22.39
N GLN A 83 18.52 5.04 -21.95
CA GLN A 83 19.93 4.75 -21.82
C GLN A 83 20.36 4.93 -20.37
N GLY A 84 21.36 4.20 -19.94
CA GLY A 84 21.94 4.27 -18.60
C GLY A 84 23.37 3.76 -18.56
N LYS A 85 24.06 4.00 -17.47
CA LYS A 85 25.42 3.49 -17.29
C LYS A 85 25.41 2.03 -16.80
N TRP A 86 26.34 1.25 -17.29
CA TRP A 86 26.72 -0.05 -16.78
C TRP A 86 28.23 -0.19 -16.85
N ASN A 87 28.84 -0.46 -15.68
CA ASN A 87 30.32 -0.47 -15.54
C ASN A 87 30.94 0.82 -16.11
N GLY A 88 30.32 1.98 -15.78
CA GLY A 88 30.75 3.29 -16.21
C GLY A 88 30.50 3.66 -17.67
N LYS A 89 30.06 2.73 -18.53
CA LYS A 89 29.80 2.97 -19.96
C LYS A 89 28.30 3.08 -20.26
N MET A 90 27.96 3.90 -21.25
CA MET A 90 26.56 4.06 -21.66
C MET A 90 26.04 2.83 -22.41
N HIS A 91 24.86 2.40 -22.07
CA HIS A 91 24.15 1.27 -22.67
C HIS A 91 22.71 1.66 -23.03
N HIS A 92 22.23 1.07 -24.11
CA HIS A 92 20.79 0.99 -24.39
C HIS A 92 20.13 0.05 -23.38
N ILE A 93 18.96 0.42 -22.89
CA ILE A 93 18.18 -0.35 -21.92
C ILE A 93 16.72 -0.39 -22.40
N ALA A 94 16.25 -1.57 -22.83
CA ALA A 94 14.87 -1.81 -23.20
C ALA A 94 14.20 -2.70 -22.14
N VAL A 95 13.09 -2.25 -21.56
CA VAL A 95 12.35 -2.95 -20.50
C VAL A 95 11.04 -3.46 -21.07
N VAL A 96 10.95 -4.75 -21.33
CA VAL A 96 9.81 -5.36 -22.03
C VAL A 96 9.08 -6.33 -21.11
N GLY A 97 7.75 -6.30 -21.10
CA GLY A 97 6.95 -7.28 -20.38
C GLY A 97 7.33 -8.71 -20.80
N ASP A 98 7.53 -9.60 -19.84
CA ASP A 98 7.92 -10.99 -20.13
C ASP A 98 6.78 -11.72 -20.87
N HIS A 99 6.83 -11.71 -22.19
CA HIS A 99 5.80 -12.32 -23.06
C HIS A 99 5.67 -13.84 -22.90
N LYS A 100 6.65 -14.49 -22.25
CA LYS A 100 6.59 -15.92 -21.90
C LYS A 100 5.95 -16.17 -20.53
N SER A 101 5.65 -15.12 -19.77
CA SER A 101 5.01 -15.26 -18.45
C SER A 101 3.64 -15.94 -18.54
N ARG A 102 3.38 -16.84 -17.58
CA ARG A 102 2.10 -17.52 -17.38
C ARG A 102 1.49 -17.25 -16.00
N VAL A 103 2.14 -16.39 -15.24
CA VAL A 103 1.70 -15.98 -13.89
C VAL A 103 1.69 -14.47 -13.83
N VAL A 104 0.91 -13.90 -12.93
CA VAL A 104 0.79 -12.45 -12.70
C VAL A 104 0.34 -11.69 -13.95
N ASN A 105 1.28 -11.36 -14.85
CA ASN A 105 1.04 -10.65 -16.11
C ASN A 105 1.21 -11.59 -17.30
N VAL A 106 0.21 -12.39 -17.54
CA VAL A 106 0.20 -13.40 -18.61
C VAL A 106 0.50 -12.74 -19.97
N GLY A 107 1.42 -13.35 -20.75
CA GLY A 107 1.80 -12.83 -22.06
C GLY A 107 2.56 -11.50 -22.03
N GLY A 108 3.04 -11.04 -20.87
CA GLY A 108 3.81 -9.81 -20.73
C GLY A 108 2.97 -8.54 -20.59
N GLY A 109 1.66 -8.65 -20.39
CA GLY A 109 0.79 -7.48 -20.18
C GLY A 109 1.20 -6.64 -18.97
N HIS A 110 0.95 -5.35 -18.99
CA HIS A 110 1.27 -4.41 -17.92
C HIS A 110 0.29 -3.24 -17.91
N SER A 111 0.27 -2.46 -16.83
CA SER A 111 -0.44 -1.19 -16.77
C SER A 111 0.34 -0.09 -17.49
N ILE A 112 -0.32 1.06 -17.72
CA ILE A 112 0.35 2.24 -18.26
C ILE A 112 1.56 2.65 -17.39
N ARG A 113 1.47 2.51 -16.06
CA ARG A 113 2.61 2.77 -15.16
C ARG A 113 3.78 1.82 -15.43
N GLY A 114 3.50 0.52 -15.55
CA GLY A 114 4.53 -0.47 -15.88
C GLY A 114 5.14 -0.26 -17.27
N GLY A 115 4.35 0.25 -18.23
CA GLY A 115 4.83 0.62 -19.56
C GLY A 115 5.78 1.83 -19.58
N CYS A 116 5.89 2.54 -18.47
CA CYS A 116 6.79 3.69 -18.33
C CYS A 116 7.97 3.42 -17.38
N ILE A 117 8.17 2.18 -16.95
CA ILE A 117 9.13 1.90 -15.89
C ILE A 117 10.59 2.17 -16.29
N ALA A 118 10.94 2.08 -17.57
CA ALA A 118 12.29 2.41 -18.04
C ALA A 118 12.68 3.87 -17.75
N GLN A 119 11.71 4.76 -17.62
CA GLN A 119 11.95 6.17 -17.30
C GLN A 119 12.47 6.40 -15.88
N LYS A 120 12.44 5.38 -15.00
CA LYS A 120 13.06 5.42 -13.66
C LYS A 120 14.58 5.29 -13.71
N VAL A 121 15.13 4.72 -14.75
CA VAL A 121 16.58 4.56 -14.90
C VAL A 121 17.23 5.91 -15.06
N TYR A 122 18.28 6.17 -14.27
CA TYR A 122 19.05 7.39 -14.39
C TYR A 122 19.78 7.47 -15.74
N ASN A 123 19.44 8.50 -16.49
CA ASN A 123 20.14 8.82 -17.75
C ASN A 123 20.76 10.22 -17.61
N PRO A 124 22.10 10.35 -17.52
CA PRO A 124 22.76 11.63 -17.31
C PRO A 124 22.56 12.63 -18.45
N GLN A 125 22.08 12.19 -19.60
CA GLN A 125 21.79 13.04 -20.77
C GLN A 125 20.38 13.61 -20.77
N LYS A 126 19.52 13.22 -19.81
CA LYS A 126 18.15 13.76 -19.70
C LYS A 126 18.11 14.92 -18.71
N PRO A 127 17.63 16.11 -19.10
CA PRO A 127 17.67 17.29 -18.25
C PRO A 127 16.74 17.22 -17.03
N THR A 128 15.73 16.34 -17.04
CA THR A 128 14.74 16.20 -15.94
C THR A 128 15.15 15.16 -14.88
N GLN A 129 16.40 14.73 -14.87
CA GLN A 129 16.86 13.72 -13.93
C GLN A 129 17.41 14.35 -12.66
N ASP A 130 16.58 14.34 -11.62
CA ASP A 130 16.85 14.91 -10.30
C ASP A 130 17.24 13.86 -9.25
N ARG A 131 17.82 12.73 -9.69
CA ARG A 131 18.30 11.68 -8.78
C ARG A 131 19.38 12.22 -7.85
N LEU A 132 19.23 11.92 -6.55
CA LEU A 132 20.28 12.22 -5.57
C LEU A 132 21.55 11.41 -5.90
N GLN A 133 22.70 12.09 -5.88
CA GLN A 133 24.01 11.52 -6.28
C GLN A 133 25.02 11.54 -5.13
N HIS A 134 24.94 12.49 -4.24
CA HIS A 134 25.90 12.69 -3.14
C HIS A 134 25.17 12.82 -1.81
N PRO A 135 25.76 12.34 -0.69
CA PRO A 135 25.25 12.71 0.63
C PRO A 135 25.39 14.21 0.83
N MET A 136 24.44 14.80 1.54
CA MET A 136 24.42 16.26 1.77
C MET A 136 24.14 16.58 3.24
N VAL A 137 24.67 17.71 3.67
CA VAL A 137 24.43 18.32 4.98
C VAL A 137 23.86 19.71 4.78
N ARG A 138 22.87 20.10 5.55
CA ARG A 138 22.32 21.47 5.51
C ARG A 138 23.20 22.44 6.28
N ILE A 139 23.75 23.41 5.56
CA ILE A 139 24.61 24.46 6.09
C ILE A 139 24.12 25.80 5.53
N ASN A 140 23.88 26.78 6.36
CA ASN A 140 23.31 28.09 5.98
C ASN A 140 22.00 27.93 5.15
N ASP A 141 21.15 26.99 5.57
CA ASP A 141 19.87 26.60 4.91
C ASP A 141 20.02 26.00 3.50
N LEU A 142 21.24 25.72 3.06
CA LEU A 142 21.53 25.06 1.78
C LEU A 142 22.02 23.62 2.00
N LEU A 143 21.57 22.70 1.15
CA LEU A 143 22.07 21.33 1.15
C LEU A 143 23.40 21.26 0.39
N MET A 144 24.47 21.02 1.15
CA MET A 144 25.85 20.99 0.65
C MET A 144 26.34 19.56 0.51
N PRO A 145 26.85 19.15 -0.68
CA PRO A 145 27.45 17.83 -0.87
C PRO A 145 28.64 17.61 0.07
N VAL A 146 28.70 16.42 0.65
CA VAL A 146 29.79 15.98 1.54
C VAL A 146 30.13 14.52 1.26
N THR A 147 31.19 13.99 1.87
CA THR A 147 31.50 12.56 1.78
C THR A 147 30.57 11.72 2.66
N TRP A 148 30.44 10.44 2.33
CA TRP A 148 29.67 9.51 3.14
C TRP A 148 30.14 9.43 4.59
N ASP A 149 31.46 9.38 4.81
CA ASP A 149 32.04 9.36 6.16
C ASP A 149 31.65 10.60 6.97
N PHE A 150 31.71 11.76 6.34
CA PHE A 150 31.31 13.02 6.97
C PHE A 150 29.84 13.02 7.40
N ALA A 151 28.93 12.64 6.49
CA ALA A 151 27.51 12.63 6.76
C ALA A 151 27.10 11.56 7.79
N LEU A 152 27.68 10.36 7.69
CA LEU A 152 27.38 9.26 8.60
C LEU A 152 27.96 9.46 10.00
N ASP A 153 29.14 10.12 10.14
CA ASP A 153 29.68 10.51 11.44
C ASP A 153 28.74 11.45 12.18
N ILE A 154 28.22 12.47 11.48
CA ILE A 154 27.26 13.41 12.06
C ILE A 154 25.97 12.68 12.49
N ALA A 155 25.41 11.84 11.59
CA ALA A 155 24.20 11.09 11.89
C ALA A 155 24.37 10.15 13.09
N ALA A 156 25.50 9.45 13.17
CA ALA A 156 25.81 8.51 14.25
C ALA A 156 26.02 9.22 15.58
N GLU A 157 26.81 10.28 15.61
CA GLU A 157 27.10 11.05 16.83
C GLU A 157 25.85 11.72 17.41
N VAL A 158 25.00 12.31 16.55
CA VAL A 158 23.75 12.93 16.99
C VAL A 158 22.75 11.84 17.42
N SER A 159 22.64 10.71 16.70
CA SER A 159 21.78 9.59 17.08
C SER A 159 22.18 9.03 18.44
N ASN A 160 23.47 8.76 18.66
CA ASN A 160 23.98 8.24 19.93
C ASN A 160 23.73 9.23 21.09
N HIS A 161 23.92 10.53 20.85
CA HIS A 161 23.61 11.56 21.84
C HIS A 161 22.10 11.56 22.19
N VAL A 162 21.22 11.55 21.18
CA VAL A 162 19.75 11.49 21.40
C VAL A 162 19.34 10.26 22.21
N ILE A 163 19.88 9.10 21.86
CA ILE A 163 19.56 7.86 22.57
C ILE A 163 20.05 7.92 24.02
N LYS A 164 21.26 8.44 24.25
CA LYS A 164 21.84 8.56 25.60
C LYS A 164 21.14 9.61 26.47
N ALA A 165 20.84 10.77 25.92
CA ALA A 165 20.27 11.89 26.66
C ALA A 165 18.74 11.83 26.82
N HIS A 166 18.02 11.33 25.78
CA HIS A 166 16.57 11.39 25.70
C HIS A 166 15.89 10.00 25.59
N GLY A 167 16.67 8.92 25.53
CA GLY A 167 16.20 7.54 25.42
C GLY A 167 15.86 7.12 24.00
N GLU A 168 15.67 5.80 23.82
CA GLU A 168 15.44 5.20 22.47
C GLU A 168 14.14 5.67 21.82
N SER A 169 13.13 6.06 22.60
CA SER A 169 11.85 6.59 22.08
C SER A 169 11.99 7.95 21.42
N ALA A 170 13.07 8.69 21.67
CA ALA A 170 13.35 9.96 21.02
C ALA A 170 14.02 9.80 19.64
N TRP A 171 14.49 8.60 19.29
CA TRP A 171 14.99 8.25 17.98
C TRP A 171 13.89 7.58 17.17
N ALA A 172 13.41 8.23 16.11
CA ALA A 172 12.30 7.76 15.30
C ALA A 172 12.73 7.32 13.91
N MET A 173 11.98 6.36 13.34
CA MET A 173 12.09 5.97 11.94
C MET A 173 10.72 5.91 11.27
N LYS A 174 10.58 6.64 10.16
CA LYS A 174 9.43 6.58 9.25
C LYS A 174 9.89 6.07 7.90
N TYR A 175 9.37 4.93 7.43
CA TYR A 175 9.91 4.32 6.23
C TYR A 175 8.83 3.73 5.32
N PHE A 176 9.12 3.68 4.02
CA PHE A 176 8.27 3.04 3.04
C PHE A 176 8.35 1.52 3.19
N SER A 177 7.27 0.88 3.62
CA SER A 177 7.28 -0.54 3.98
C SER A 177 7.16 -1.49 2.79
N TYR A 178 6.86 -1.00 1.59
CA TYR A 178 6.83 -1.82 0.38
C TYR A 178 8.10 -1.62 -0.43
N GLN A 179 9.22 -1.84 0.20
CA GLN A 179 10.55 -1.90 -0.40
C GLN A 179 11.00 -3.36 -0.58
N TYR A 180 12.25 -3.54 -1.00
CA TYR A 180 12.89 -4.83 -1.12
C TYR A 180 13.13 -5.46 0.25
N PHE A 181 13.23 -6.77 0.28
CA PHE A 181 13.41 -7.51 1.53
C PHE A 181 14.69 -7.13 2.25
N GLU A 182 15.77 -6.97 1.52
CA GLU A 182 17.08 -6.57 2.02
C GLU A 182 16.99 -5.21 2.74
N ASN A 183 16.37 -4.23 2.09
CA ASN A 183 16.24 -2.88 2.60
C ASN A 183 15.38 -2.84 3.87
N THR A 184 14.16 -3.42 3.80
CA THR A 184 13.27 -3.43 4.97
C THR A 184 13.82 -4.24 6.13
N TYR A 185 14.60 -5.29 5.86
CA TYR A 185 15.26 -6.08 6.88
C TYR A 185 16.34 -5.27 7.60
N ALA A 186 17.25 -4.64 6.86
CA ALA A 186 18.36 -3.87 7.45
C ALA A 186 17.85 -2.67 8.26
N LEU A 187 16.89 -1.92 7.72
CA LEU A 187 16.25 -0.79 8.41
C LEU A 187 15.56 -1.22 9.72
N THR A 188 14.76 -2.30 9.68
CA THR A 188 14.07 -2.78 10.89
C THR A 188 15.02 -3.42 11.88
N LYS A 189 16.12 -4.06 11.44
CA LYS A 189 17.18 -4.56 12.31
C LYS A 189 17.87 -3.41 13.05
N LEU A 190 18.21 -2.32 12.36
CA LEU A 190 18.77 -1.12 12.99
C LEU A 190 17.80 -0.54 14.04
N ALA A 191 16.56 -0.24 13.64
CA ALA A 191 15.63 0.47 14.50
C ALA A 191 15.07 -0.39 15.65
N LEU A 192 14.63 -1.64 15.38
CA LEU A 192 13.93 -2.48 16.36
C LEU A 192 14.83 -3.38 17.17
N LYS A 193 15.99 -3.78 16.63
CA LYS A 193 16.91 -4.67 17.34
C LYS A 193 18.11 -3.93 17.92
N ALA A 194 18.81 -3.15 17.11
CA ALA A 194 20.04 -2.49 17.55
C ALA A 194 19.71 -1.30 18.49
N ILE A 195 18.92 -0.34 18.02
CA ILE A 195 18.49 0.82 18.82
C ILE A 195 17.40 0.42 19.82
N ASN A 196 16.54 -0.54 19.45
CA ASN A 196 15.38 -0.95 20.23
C ASN A 196 14.37 0.19 20.46
N SER A 197 14.16 1.01 19.41
CA SER A 197 13.24 2.14 19.45
C SER A 197 11.78 1.69 19.27
N PRO A 198 10.84 2.19 20.09
CA PRO A 198 9.41 2.05 19.84
C PRO A 198 8.89 3.02 18.78
N ALA A 199 9.66 4.06 18.40
CA ALA A 199 9.26 5.14 17.50
C ALA A 199 9.45 4.76 16.03
N VAL A 200 8.88 3.62 15.60
CA VAL A 200 9.01 3.11 14.23
C VAL A 200 7.64 2.99 13.58
N ALA A 201 7.44 3.66 12.45
CA ALA A 201 6.18 3.66 11.75
C ALA A 201 6.36 3.47 10.23
N HIS A 202 5.31 2.93 9.58
CA HIS A 202 5.25 2.87 8.14
C HIS A 202 4.86 4.21 7.53
N HIS A 203 5.08 4.36 6.22
CA HIS A 203 4.79 5.56 5.45
C HIS A 203 3.35 6.08 5.59
N ASP A 204 2.37 5.18 5.72
CA ASP A 204 0.93 5.49 5.75
C ASP A 204 0.24 5.10 7.07
N HIS A 205 1.01 4.94 8.14
CA HIS A 205 0.49 4.58 9.46
C HIS A 205 1.20 5.37 10.56
N PRO A 206 0.51 5.62 11.67
CA PRO A 206 1.14 6.24 12.84
C PRO A 206 2.04 5.28 13.60
N SER A 207 1.97 3.99 13.27
CA SER A 207 2.70 2.93 13.96
C SER A 207 2.91 1.70 13.06
N PHE A 208 3.44 0.63 13.67
CA PHE A 208 3.67 -0.66 13.01
C PHE A 208 2.40 -1.52 13.06
N VAL A 209 1.35 -1.12 12.36
CA VAL A 209 0.01 -1.73 12.47
C VAL A 209 -0.37 -2.63 11.28
N ASN A 210 -1.43 -3.40 11.49
CA ASN A 210 -2.05 -4.27 10.50
C ASN A 210 -3.22 -3.54 9.82
N SER A 211 -3.35 -3.68 8.52
CA SER A 211 -4.43 -3.04 7.75
C SER A 211 -5.77 -3.77 7.79
N ALA A 212 -5.80 -5.04 8.16
CA ALA A 212 -7.05 -5.81 8.29
C ALA A 212 -7.15 -6.51 9.67
N PRO A 213 -7.23 -5.74 10.75
CA PRO A 213 -7.18 -6.28 12.11
C PRO A 213 -8.40 -7.12 12.48
N GLY A 214 -9.59 -6.82 11.96
CA GLY A 214 -10.77 -7.66 12.14
C GLY A 214 -10.59 -9.06 11.56
N TRP A 215 -9.94 -9.18 10.39
CA TRP A 215 -9.59 -10.49 9.83
C TRP A 215 -8.61 -11.27 10.70
N VAL A 216 -7.68 -10.58 11.36
CA VAL A 216 -6.75 -11.23 12.30
C VAL A 216 -7.49 -11.78 13.50
N ASP A 217 -8.47 -11.07 14.04
CA ASP A 217 -9.30 -11.54 15.14
C ASP A 217 -10.19 -12.72 14.74
N ILE A 218 -10.67 -12.73 13.51
CA ILE A 218 -11.42 -13.85 12.91
C ILE A 218 -10.51 -15.06 12.69
N GLY A 219 -9.25 -14.86 12.34
CA GLY A 219 -8.29 -15.93 12.06
C GLY A 219 -7.87 -16.03 10.59
N TYR A 220 -8.28 -15.08 9.74
CA TYR A 220 -7.84 -15.04 8.35
C TYR A 220 -6.43 -14.44 8.21
N ASP A 221 -5.73 -14.92 7.20
CA ASP A 221 -4.54 -14.25 6.68
C ASP A 221 -4.90 -13.17 5.66
N ILE A 222 -4.18 -12.06 5.70
CA ILE A 222 -4.46 -10.89 4.84
C ILE A 222 -4.23 -11.19 3.36
N PHE A 223 -3.29 -12.09 3.03
CA PHE A 223 -2.90 -12.46 1.67
C PHE A 223 -3.11 -13.95 1.43
N GLY A 224 -4.35 -14.44 1.66
CA GLY A 224 -4.67 -15.87 1.60
C GLY A 224 -4.69 -16.47 0.20
N ALA A 225 -4.92 -15.66 -0.83
CA ALA A 225 -5.23 -16.09 -2.18
C ALA A 225 -4.05 -16.28 -3.13
N SER A 226 -4.33 -16.92 -4.27
CA SER A 226 -3.62 -16.79 -5.53
C SER A 226 -4.45 -15.95 -6.51
N HIS A 227 -3.81 -15.28 -7.48
CA HIS A 227 -4.53 -14.49 -8.47
C HIS A 227 -5.48 -15.33 -9.34
N GLU A 228 -5.16 -16.60 -9.57
CA GLU A 228 -6.01 -17.52 -10.35
C GLU A 228 -7.39 -17.75 -9.73
N ASP A 229 -7.55 -17.52 -8.41
CA ASP A 229 -8.82 -17.73 -7.72
C ASP A 229 -9.92 -16.79 -8.22
N PHE A 230 -9.58 -15.61 -8.69
CA PHE A 230 -10.56 -14.68 -9.27
C PHE A 230 -11.18 -15.20 -10.57
N ALA A 231 -10.47 -16.07 -11.30
CA ALA A 231 -10.99 -16.71 -12.50
C ALA A 231 -11.81 -17.97 -12.21
N LEU A 232 -11.82 -18.46 -10.96
CA LEU A 232 -12.51 -19.68 -10.53
C LEU A 232 -13.76 -19.40 -9.70
N ALA A 233 -13.99 -18.15 -9.28
CA ALA A 233 -15.13 -17.76 -8.49
C ALA A 233 -16.40 -17.62 -9.33
N ASP A 234 -17.57 -17.94 -8.76
CA ASP A 234 -18.88 -17.60 -9.34
C ASP A 234 -19.24 -16.13 -9.05
N CYS A 235 -18.86 -15.64 -7.86
CA CYS A 235 -19.05 -14.25 -7.44
C CYS A 235 -17.79 -13.68 -6.79
N VAL A 236 -17.46 -12.43 -7.08
CA VAL A 236 -16.36 -11.71 -6.44
C VAL A 236 -16.86 -10.38 -5.86
N LEU A 237 -16.81 -10.23 -4.54
CA LEU A 237 -17.03 -8.94 -3.88
C LEU A 237 -15.73 -8.17 -3.79
N ILE A 238 -15.70 -6.95 -4.31
CA ILE A 238 -14.55 -6.03 -4.29
C ILE A 238 -14.94 -4.78 -3.52
N SER A 239 -14.40 -4.61 -2.32
CA SER A 239 -14.70 -3.47 -1.47
C SER A 239 -13.52 -2.51 -1.34
N GLY A 240 -13.78 -1.21 -1.55
CA GLY A 240 -12.86 -0.11 -1.30
C GLY A 240 -11.68 -0.01 -2.28
N THR A 241 -11.82 -0.51 -3.49
CA THR A 241 -10.84 -0.35 -4.58
C THR A 241 -11.46 -0.59 -5.94
N ASP A 242 -10.86 -0.03 -6.96
CA ASP A 242 -11.05 -0.44 -8.35
C ASP A 242 -9.78 -1.12 -8.87
N PRO A 243 -9.78 -2.43 -9.08
CA PRO A 243 -8.62 -3.13 -9.63
C PRO A 243 -8.30 -2.73 -11.08
N PHE A 244 -9.27 -2.29 -11.86
CA PHE A 244 -9.05 -1.80 -13.22
C PHE A 244 -8.07 -0.61 -13.20
N GLU A 245 -8.29 0.37 -12.32
CA GLU A 245 -7.42 1.53 -12.17
C GLU A 245 -6.15 1.24 -11.36
N THR A 246 -6.26 0.48 -10.27
CA THR A 246 -5.16 0.37 -9.29
C THR A 246 -4.28 -0.86 -9.49
N LYS A 247 -4.81 -1.92 -10.12
CA LYS A 247 -4.15 -3.22 -10.33
C LYS A 247 -4.55 -3.80 -11.69
N THR A 248 -4.40 -3.00 -12.73
CA THR A 248 -4.86 -3.26 -14.09
C THR A 248 -4.55 -4.68 -14.60
N THR A 249 -3.37 -5.21 -14.25
CA THR A 249 -2.97 -6.56 -14.64
C THR A 249 -3.81 -7.65 -13.96
N LEU A 250 -4.21 -7.44 -12.69
CA LEU A 250 -5.13 -8.36 -12.00
C LEU A 250 -6.49 -8.36 -12.69
N TRP A 251 -7.00 -7.18 -13.01
CA TRP A 251 -8.25 -7.04 -13.74
C TRP A 251 -8.18 -7.74 -15.10
N ASN A 252 -7.19 -7.38 -15.92
CA ASN A 252 -7.12 -7.84 -17.32
C ASN A 252 -6.85 -9.34 -17.45
N HIS A 253 -6.04 -9.94 -16.57
CA HIS A 253 -5.60 -11.32 -16.75
C HIS A 253 -6.36 -12.32 -15.89
N TRP A 254 -7.02 -11.89 -14.82
CA TRP A 254 -7.63 -12.78 -13.86
C TRP A 254 -9.12 -12.52 -13.62
N ILE A 255 -9.51 -11.25 -13.35
CA ILE A 255 -10.93 -10.91 -13.14
C ILE A 255 -11.70 -11.00 -14.46
N LEU A 256 -11.20 -10.38 -15.54
CA LEU A 256 -11.83 -10.51 -16.88
C LEU A 256 -11.88 -11.96 -17.36
N LYS A 257 -10.87 -12.77 -17.03
CA LYS A 257 -10.90 -14.19 -17.37
C LYS A 257 -12.06 -14.91 -16.65
N GLY A 258 -12.34 -14.55 -15.40
CA GLY A 258 -13.50 -15.05 -14.67
C GLY A 258 -14.82 -14.61 -15.31
N ILE A 259 -14.95 -13.29 -15.56
CA ILE A 259 -16.17 -12.73 -16.17
C ILE A 259 -16.46 -13.40 -17.53
N ASN A 260 -15.48 -13.47 -18.41
CA ASN A 260 -15.66 -13.94 -19.79
C ASN A 260 -15.68 -15.47 -19.92
N GLY A 261 -15.00 -16.20 -19.04
CA GLY A 261 -14.86 -17.65 -19.15
C GLY A 261 -15.70 -18.46 -18.16
N ASN A 262 -15.95 -17.93 -16.98
CA ASN A 262 -16.71 -18.59 -15.91
C ASN A 262 -18.02 -17.86 -15.58
N HIS A 263 -18.35 -16.81 -16.32
CA HIS A 263 -19.50 -15.93 -16.05
C HIS A 263 -19.53 -15.36 -14.62
N THR A 264 -18.35 -15.15 -14.04
CA THR A 264 -18.17 -14.60 -12.69
C THR A 264 -18.91 -13.28 -12.56
N LYS A 265 -19.77 -13.17 -11.58
CA LYS A 265 -20.42 -11.90 -11.22
C LYS A 265 -19.51 -11.11 -10.32
N VAL A 266 -19.37 -9.81 -10.58
CA VAL A 266 -18.50 -8.93 -9.79
C VAL A 266 -19.36 -7.87 -9.12
N ILE A 267 -19.31 -7.81 -7.78
CA ILE A 267 -19.95 -6.80 -6.96
C ILE A 267 -18.87 -5.78 -6.57
N MET A 268 -19.06 -4.52 -6.96
CA MET A 268 -18.12 -3.43 -6.67
C MET A 268 -18.71 -2.47 -5.64
N VAL A 269 -18.05 -2.33 -4.48
CA VAL A 269 -18.42 -1.36 -3.44
C VAL A 269 -17.53 -0.13 -3.60
N ASN A 270 -18.07 0.95 -4.18
CA ASN A 270 -17.32 2.13 -4.56
C ASN A 270 -18.28 3.29 -4.85
N PRO A 271 -18.07 4.53 -4.35
CA PRO A 271 -18.92 5.68 -4.70
C PRO A 271 -18.77 6.12 -6.17
N ARG A 272 -17.78 5.61 -6.89
CA ARG A 272 -17.49 5.93 -8.30
C ARG A 272 -17.93 4.81 -9.22
N ARG A 273 -18.69 5.12 -10.24
CA ARG A 273 -19.00 4.23 -11.36
C ARG A 273 -17.90 4.33 -12.42
N THR A 274 -16.79 3.64 -12.16
CA THR A 274 -15.63 3.60 -13.04
C THR A 274 -15.87 2.70 -14.25
N ALA A 275 -14.92 2.69 -15.21
CA ALA A 275 -14.98 1.77 -16.34
C ALA A 275 -15.00 0.29 -15.89
N GLY A 276 -14.28 -0.04 -14.79
CA GLY A 276 -14.32 -1.38 -14.21
C GLY A 276 -15.71 -1.75 -13.66
N VAL A 277 -16.35 -0.80 -12.96
CA VAL A 277 -17.73 -0.96 -12.46
C VAL A 277 -18.71 -1.13 -13.62
N ALA A 278 -18.66 -0.24 -14.60
CA ALA A 278 -19.57 -0.30 -15.76
C ALA A 278 -19.43 -1.61 -16.57
N TYR A 279 -18.19 -2.11 -16.69
CA TYR A 279 -17.94 -3.41 -17.31
C TYR A 279 -18.55 -4.56 -16.51
N ALA A 280 -18.39 -4.53 -15.18
CA ALA A 280 -18.98 -5.55 -14.30
C ALA A 280 -20.51 -5.57 -14.42
N GLU A 281 -21.17 -4.41 -14.35
CA GLU A 281 -22.62 -4.29 -14.50
C GLU A 281 -23.11 -4.82 -15.86
N LYS A 282 -22.43 -4.48 -16.96
CA LYS A 282 -22.75 -4.97 -18.31
C LYS A 282 -22.74 -6.51 -18.40
N HIS A 283 -21.95 -7.16 -17.55
CA HIS A 283 -21.85 -8.62 -17.48
C HIS A 283 -22.64 -9.22 -16.30
N GLY A 284 -23.64 -8.51 -15.81
CA GLY A 284 -24.57 -8.95 -14.76
C GLY A 284 -23.97 -8.92 -13.36
N GLY A 285 -22.95 -8.09 -13.16
CA GLY A 285 -22.44 -7.70 -11.84
C GLY A 285 -23.30 -6.61 -11.21
N LEU A 286 -22.82 -6.06 -10.07
CA LEU A 286 -23.58 -5.10 -9.26
C LEU A 286 -22.67 -3.97 -8.76
N HIS A 287 -23.18 -2.75 -8.80
CA HIS A 287 -22.56 -1.59 -8.19
C HIS A 287 -23.28 -1.20 -6.88
N LEU A 288 -22.55 -1.27 -5.78
CA LEU A 288 -22.97 -0.72 -4.48
C LEU A 288 -22.30 0.64 -4.30
N ASP A 289 -22.99 1.67 -4.73
CA ASP A 289 -22.51 3.07 -4.73
C ASP A 289 -22.70 3.78 -3.39
N ILE A 290 -22.16 3.20 -2.33
CA ILE A 290 -22.33 3.67 -0.95
C ILE A 290 -21.64 5.02 -0.71
N VAL A 291 -22.14 5.79 0.26
CA VAL A 291 -21.42 6.97 0.78
C VAL A 291 -20.23 6.54 1.64
N PRO A 292 -19.15 7.35 1.70
CA PRO A 292 -17.96 7.01 2.48
C PRO A 292 -18.24 6.71 3.95
N GLY A 293 -17.69 5.60 4.47
CA GLY A 293 -17.81 5.24 5.89
C GLY A 293 -19.01 4.40 6.29
N SER A 294 -19.90 4.07 5.35
CA SER A 294 -21.11 3.27 5.62
C SER A 294 -20.96 1.76 5.35
N ASP A 295 -19.78 1.28 5.04
CA ASP A 295 -19.51 -0.11 4.67
C ASP A 295 -20.05 -1.13 5.68
N THR A 296 -19.84 -0.89 7.00
CA THR A 296 -20.22 -1.83 8.06
C THR A 296 -21.71 -2.17 8.04
N VAL A 297 -22.61 -1.17 7.89
CA VAL A 297 -24.05 -1.43 7.88
C VAL A 297 -24.49 -2.20 6.64
N VAL A 298 -23.86 -1.95 5.50
CA VAL A 298 -24.12 -2.71 4.25
C VAL A 298 -23.70 -4.17 4.39
N HIS A 299 -22.53 -4.41 4.98
CA HIS A 299 -22.09 -5.79 5.25
C HIS A 299 -23.05 -6.52 6.20
N MET A 300 -23.44 -5.86 7.32
CA MET A 300 -24.39 -6.42 8.28
C MET A 300 -25.77 -6.69 7.66
N ALA A 301 -26.25 -5.83 6.77
CA ALA A 301 -27.53 -6.04 6.08
C ALA A 301 -27.46 -7.21 5.09
N ILE A 302 -26.36 -7.36 4.33
CA ILE A 302 -26.12 -8.53 3.48
C ILE A 302 -26.07 -9.80 4.33
N GLU A 303 -25.34 -9.79 5.46
CA GLU A 303 -25.27 -10.91 6.41
C GLU A 303 -26.66 -11.27 6.92
N ARG A 304 -27.49 -10.28 7.28
CA ARG A 304 -28.87 -10.48 7.72
C ARG A 304 -29.72 -11.18 6.68
N VAL A 305 -29.71 -10.70 5.43
CA VAL A 305 -30.47 -11.35 4.33
C VAL A 305 -30.03 -12.80 4.14
N ILE A 306 -28.72 -13.07 4.22
CA ILE A 306 -28.19 -14.42 4.06
C ILE A 306 -28.72 -15.36 5.17
N VAL A 307 -28.66 -14.95 6.44
CA VAL A 307 -29.04 -15.82 7.55
C VAL A 307 -30.55 -15.92 7.76
N GLU A 308 -31.33 -14.92 7.35
CA GLU A 308 -32.81 -14.99 7.35
C GLU A 308 -33.33 -15.98 6.29
N ASN A 309 -32.58 -16.15 5.18
CA ASN A 309 -32.94 -17.08 4.12
C ASN A 309 -32.25 -18.46 4.23
N GLY A 310 -31.40 -18.67 5.24
CA GLY A 310 -30.65 -19.92 5.41
C GLY A 310 -29.65 -20.19 4.29
N TRP A 311 -29.08 -19.14 3.70
CA TRP A 311 -28.10 -19.26 2.60
C TRP A 311 -26.66 -19.35 3.08
N GLU A 312 -26.40 -19.31 4.36
CA GLU A 312 -25.07 -19.50 4.93
C GLU A 312 -24.50 -20.91 4.65
N ASP A 313 -23.18 -21.06 4.66
CA ASP A 313 -22.51 -22.35 4.51
C ASP A 313 -22.51 -23.11 5.84
N ALA A 314 -23.65 -23.74 6.18
CA ALA A 314 -23.86 -24.41 7.46
C ALA A 314 -22.81 -25.52 7.74
N GLU A 315 -22.38 -26.26 6.70
CA GLU A 315 -21.35 -27.28 6.86
C GLU A 315 -19.99 -26.69 7.16
N PHE A 316 -19.62 -25.61 6.46
CA PHE A 316 -18.38 -24.90 6.74
C PHE A 316 -18.38 -24.32 8.15
N ILE A 317 -19.49 -23.68 8.54
CA ILE A 317 -19.67 -23.10 9.88
C ILE A 317 -19.53 -24.20 10.95
N LYS A 318 -20.25 -25.30 10.83
CA LYS A 318 -20.17 -26.42 11.77
C LYS A 318 -18.75 -26.95 11.93
N LYS A 319 -18.00 -27.04 10.84
CA LYS A 319 -16.66 -27.61 10.82
C LYS A 319 -15.57 -26.64 11.26
N HIS A 320 -15.67 -25.38 10.86
CA HIS A 320 -14.56 -24.42 10.93
C HIS A 320 -14.80 -23.22 11.83
N VAL A 321 -15.99 -22.99 12.38
CA VAL A 321 -16.26 -21.90 13.31
C VAL A 321 -16.13 -22.39 14.75
N ALA A 322 -15.52 -21.57 15.59
CA ALA A 322 -15.36 -21.86 17.01
C ALA A 322 -16.63 -21.56 17.80
N ASN A 323 -16.93 -22.39 18.81
CA ASN A 323 -18.05 -22.21 19.75
C ASN A 323 -17.69 -21.34 20.97
N GLN A 324 -16.47 -20.83 21.02
CA GLN A 324 -15.95 -19.93 22.03
C GLN A 324 -14.90 -19.01 21.41
N TRP A 325 -14.60 -17.92 22.07
CA TRP A 325 -13.56 -17.02 21.58
C TRP A 325 -12.17 -17.65 21.67
N GLU A 326 -11.48 -17.76 20.54
CA GLU A 326 -10.22 -18.48 20.38
C GLU A 326 -8.96 -17.61 20.51
N THR A 327 -9.13 -16.29 20.63
CA THR A 327 -8.00 -15.36 20.66
C THR A 327 -8.14 -14.36 21.80
N ASP A 328 -7.22 -14.38 22.75
CA ASP A 328 -7.12 -13.41 23.83
C ASP A 328 -6.13 -12.26 23.54
N SER A 329 -5.37 -12.38 22.46
CA SER A 329 -4.30 -11.44 22.04
C SER A 329 -4.62 -10.64 20.79
N GLY A 330 -5.86 -10.68 20.30
CA GLY A 330 -6.32 -9.94 19.13
C GLY A 330 -6.43 -8.43 19.35
N PHE A 331 -7.13 -7.76 18.46
CA PHE A 331 -7.25 -6.29 18.48
C PHE A 331 -8.47 -5.79 19.25
N GLY A 332 -9.59 -6.47 19.18
CA GLY A 332 -10.84 -6.07 19.80
C GLY A 332 -11.56 -7.24 20.48
N GLN A 333 -12.88 -7.13 20.65
CA GLN A 333 -13.78 -8.16 21.19
C GLN A 333 -13.45 -8.64 22.60
N GLY A 334 -13.09 -7.73 23.51
CA GLY A 334 -12.75 -8.06 24.89
C GLY A 334 -11.37 -8.66 25.06
N THR A 335 -10.52 -8.63 24.03
CA THR A 335 -9.11 -9.02 24.13
C THR A 335 -8.34 -8.06 25.02
N ARG A 336 -7.10 -8.47 25.41
CA ARG A 336 -6.21 -7.60 26.22
C ARG A 336 -5.82 -6.28 25.54
N ASN A 337 -6.00 -6.17 24.23
CA ASN A 337 -5.71 -4.99 23.45
C ASN A 337 -6.94 -4.07 23.27
N THR A 338 -8.14 -4.53 23.60
CA THR A 338 -9.34 -3.67 23.61
C THR A 338 -9.15 -2.59 24.66
N PRO A 339 -9.43 -1.30 24.35
CA PRO A 339 -9.47 -0.26 25.38
C PRO A 339 -10.37 -0.67 26.54
N TRP A 340 -9.91 -0.47 27.77
CA TRP A 340 -10.66 -0.98 28.90
C TRP A 340 -12.04 -0.31 29.02
N GLN A 341 -12.16 0.96 28.64
CA GLN A 341 -13.40 1.69 28.55
C GLN A 341 -14.45 0.96 27.70
N TRP A 342 -14.01 0.42 26.57
CA TRP A 342 -14.89 -0.34 25.68
C TRP A 342 -15.18 -1.74 26.20
N ARG A 343 -14.26 -2.34 26.92
CA ARG A 343 -14.54 -3.62 27.59
C ARG A 343 -15.63 -3.52 28.63
N THR A 344 -15.70 -2.39 29.33
CA THR A 344 -16.75 -2.13 30.33
C THR A 344 -18.08 -1.76 29.68
N THR A 345 -18.06 -0.90 28.63
CA THR A 345 -19.28 -0.46 27.94
C THR A 345 -19.89 -1.56 27.08
N TRP A 346 -19.07 -2.38 26.47
CA TRP A 346 -19.49 -3.43 25.54
C TRP A 346 -19.88 -4.73 26.24
N GLY A 347 -19.59 -4.86 27.49
CA GLY A 347 -19.70 -6.13 28.16
C GLY A 347 -18.76 -7.17 27.53
N LYS A 348 -19.17 -8.41 27.56
CA LYS A 348 -18.37 -9.52 26.99
C LYS A 348 -18.72 -9.69 25.51
N PHE A 349 -17.94 -9.06 24.63
CA PHE A 349 -18.12 -9.16 23.16
C PHE A 349 -17.62 -10.46 22.53
N GLN A 350 -17.17 -11.40 23.32
CA GLN A 350 -16.73 -12.70 22.83
C GLN A 350 -17.94 -13.46 22.30
N VAL A 351 -17.91 -13.76 21.00
CA VAL A 351 -18.94 -14.53 20.33
C VAL A 351 -18.83 -16.00 20.74
N LYS A 352 -19.96 -16.58 21.12
CA LYS A 352 -20.06 -18.00 21.50
C LYS A 352 -20.64 -18.85 20.36
N GLY A 353 -19.97 -18.81 19.20
CA GLY A 353 -20.39 -19.55 18.03
C GLY A 353 -21.41 -18.82 17.15
N PHE A 354 -21.93 -19.53 16.17
CA PHE A 354 -22.77 -18.98 15.13
C PHE A 354 -24.12 -18.46 15.65
N GLU A 355 -24.79 -19.21 16.52
CA GLU A 355 -26.11 -18.82 17.00
C GLU A 355 -26.10 -17.54 17.88
N ASP A 356 -25.09 -17.39 18.74
CA ASP A 356 -24.92 -16.17 19.53
C ASP A 356 -24.67 -14.95 18.62
N TRP A 357 -23.85 -15.11 17.59
CA TRP A 357 -23.60 -14.05 16.62
C TRP A 357 -24.86 -13.73 15.78
N LYS A 358 -25.59 -14.75 15.33
CA LYS A 358 -26.82 -14.59 14.54
C LYS A 358 -27.88 -13.84 15.32
N GLN A 359 -28.12 -14.25 16.58
CA GLN A 359 -29.06 -13.54 17.47
C GLN A 359 -28.65 -12.08 17.68
N TRP A 360 -27.36 -11.82 17.91
CA TRP A 360 -26.87 -10.46 18.03
C TRP A 360 -27.11 -9.66 16.74
N LEU A 361 -26.79 -10.20 15.56
CA LEU A 361 -26.98 -9.52 14.28
C LEU A 361 -28.45 -9.14 14.05
N LEU A 362 -29.35 -10.09 14.25
CA LEU A 362 -30.80 -9.88 14.07
C LEU A 362 -31.40 -8.87 15.05
N ALA A 363 -30.78 -8.66 16.20
CA ALA A 363 -31.16 -7.63 17.18
C ALA A 363 -30.64 -6.23 16.85
N GLN A 364 -29.74 -6.08 15.86
CA GLN A 364 -29.22 -4.75 15.47
C GLN A 364 -30.18 -4.07 14.49
N GLU A 365 -30.64 -2.87 14.85
CA GLU A 365 -31.49 -2.05 13.96
C GLU A 365 -30.81 -1.71 12.65
N GLU A 366 -29.52 -1.39 12.69
CA GLU A 366 -28.71 -0.99 11.54
C GLU A 366 -28.37 -2.15 10.60
N SER A 367 -28.70 -3.39 10.97
CA SER A 367 -28.59 -4.54 10.08
C SER A 367 -29.85 -4.74 9.21
N LYS A 368 -30.96 -4.04 9.51
CA LYS A 368 -32.14 -4.07 8.65
C LYS A 368 -31.83 -3.41 7.31
N VAL A 369 -32.28 -4.02 6.23
CA VAL A 369 -31.92 -3.60 4.87
C VAL A 369 -32.31 -2.13 4.62
N GLU A 370 -33.50 -1.71 5.01
CA GLU A 370 -34.01 -0.36 4.80
C GLU A 370 -33.20 0.68 5.60
N VAL A 371 -32.81 0.34 6.81
CA VAL A 371 -32.00 1.22 7.68
C VAL A 371 -30.58 1.33 7.12
N ALA A 372 -29.95 0.21 6.78
CA ALA A 372 -28.62 0.18 6.18
C ALA A 372 -28.59 0.93 4.85
N ALA A 373 -29.58 0.72 4.00
CA ALA A 373 -29.70 1.38 2.71
C ALA A 373 -29.84 2.90 2.86
N LYS A 374 -30.63 3.36 3.84
CA LYS A 374 -30.76 4.79 4.16
C LYS A 374 -29.44 5.40 4.63
N ILE A 375 -28.71 4.72 5.53
CA ILE A 375 -27.41 5.19 6.01
C ILE A 375 -26.38 5.24 4.88
N ALA A 376 -26.38 4.21 4.01
CA ALA A 376 -25.44 4.10 2.89
C ALA A 376 -25.85 4.91 1.66
N GLY A 377 -27.07 5.44 1.62
CA GLY A 377 -27.60 6.22 0.50
C GLY A 377 -27.74 5.38 -0.78
N ILE A 378 -28.17 4.11 -0.67
CA ILE A 378 -28.37 3.22 -1.82
C ILE A 378 -29.78 2.65 -1.84
N ASP A 379 -30.18 2.09 -3.00
CA ASP A 379 -31.43 1.36 -3.14
C ASP A 379 -31.38 0.07 -2.28
N PRO A 380 -32.36 -0.19 -1.40
CA PRO A 380 -32.46 -1.42 -0.64
C PRO A 380 -32.37 -2.70 -1.49
N GLN A 381 -32.91 -2.67 -2.69
CA GLN A 381 -32.86 -3.81 -3.63
C GLN A 381 -31.43 -4.24 -3.98
N LYS A 382 -30.48 -3.30 -4.02
CA LYS A 382 -29.08 -3.63 -4.25
C LYS A 382 -28.49 -4.52 -3.15
N ILE A 383 -28.94 -4.34 -1.88
CA ILE A 383 -28.51 -5.19 -0.75
C ILE A 383 -29.05 -6.61 -0.92
N TYR A 384 -30.34 -6.76 -1.24
CA TYR A 384 -30.95 -8.06 -1.52
C TYR A 384 -30.24 -8.75 -2.69
N LEU A 385 -30.05 -8.04 -3.80
CA LEU A 385 -29.34 -8.58 -4.97
C LEU A 385 -27.91 -9.00 -4.65
N ALA A 386 -27.18 -8.23 -3.84
CA ALA A 386 -25.83 -8.60 -3.42
C ALA A 386 -25.84 -9.90 -2.63
N ALA A 387 -26.75 -10.05 -1.67
CA ALA A 387 -26.90 -11.26 -0.88
C ALA A 387 -27.26 -12.48 -1.74
N GLU A 388 -28.18 -12.32 -2.69
CA GLU A 388 -28.56 -13.38 -3.64
C GLU A 388 -27.36 -13.81 -4.51
N MET A 389 -26.67 -12.85 -5.11
CA MET A 389 -25.52 -13.12 -5.97
C MET A 389 -24.38 -13.82 -5.23
N MET A 390 -24.22 -13.55 -3.94
CA MET A 390 -23.13 -14.11 -3.12
C MET A 390 -23.47 -15.45 -2.49
N ALA A 391 -24.73 -15.71 -2.17
CA ALA A 391 -25.10 -16.80 -1.24
C ALA A 391 -26.24 -17.70 -1.71
N LYS A 392 -27.20 -17.19 -2.51
CA LYS A 392 -28.38 -17.97 -2.91
C LYS A 392 -27.96 -19.22 -3.70
N PRO A 393 -28.35 -20.42 -3.27
CA PRO A 393 -27.99 -21.63 -3.98
C PRO A 393 -28.39 -21.58 -5.46
N LYS A 394 -27.56 -22.16 -6.32
CA LYS A 394 -27.85 -22.30 -7.75
C LYS A 394 -29.06 -23.21 -7.98
N ALA A 395 -29.65 -23.19 -9.18
CA ALA A 395 -30.82 -24.04 -9.53
C ALA A 395 -30.58 -25.54 -9.33
N ASN A 396 -29.34 -25.99 -9.44
CA ASN A 396 -28.92 -27.37 -9.17
C ASN A 396 -28.62 -27.66 -7.69
N GLY A 397 -28.90 -26.72 -6.79
CA GLY A 397 -28.63 -26.83 -5.35
C GLY A 397 -27.16 -26.57 -4.93
N GLU A 398 -26.25 -26.36 -5.88
CA GLU A 398 -24.85 -26.04 -5.54
C GLU A 398 -24.72 -24.64 -4.96
N ARG A 399 -23.80 -24.50 -4.01
CA ARG A 399 -23.47 -23.21 -3.43
C ARG A 399 -22.69 -22.34 -4.40
N VAL A 400 -22.89 -21.03 -4.30
CA VAL A 400 -22.10 -20.04 -5.01
C VAL A 400 -20.69 -19.99 -4.45
N LYS A 401 -19.68 -20.06 -5.31
CA LYS A 401 -18.28 -19.88 -4.94
C LYS A 401 -17.98 -18.40 -4.86
N THR A 402 -18.05 -17.84 -3.67
CA THR A 402 -17.83 -16.42 -3.45
C THR A 402 -16.42 -16.14 -2.95
N SER A 403 -15.74 -15.18 -3.59
CA SER A 403 -14.47 -14.61 -3.16
C SER A 403 -14.68 -13.18 -2.69
N ILE A 404 -13.98 -12.79 -1.62
CA ILE A 404 -14.05 -11.42 -1.07
C ILE A 404 -12.66 -10.79 -1.08
N CYS A 405 -12.56 -9.59 -1.60
CA CYS A 405 -11.34 -8.81 -1.54
C CYS A 405 -11.58 -7.36 -1.12
N ILE A 406 -10.62 -6.84 -0.37
CA ILE A 406 -10.65 -5.48 0.17
C ILE A 406 -9.38 -4.70 -0.18
N GLU A 407 -9.51 -3.37 -0.19
CA GLU A 407 -8.36 -2.47 -0.17
C GLU A 407 -8.72 -1.17 0.57
N LYS A 408 -7.90 -0.15 0.43
CA LYS A 408 -7.80 1.04 1.27
C LYS A 408 -9.13 1.81 1.48
N GLY A 409 -10.03 1.84 0.51
CA GLY A 409 -11.36 2.44 0.67
C GLY A 409 -12.18 1.80 1.78
N ASN A 410 -12.08 0.48 1.92
CA ASN A 410 -12.77 -0.25 2.99
C ASN A 410 -12.13 0.03 4.37
N TYR A 411 -10.82 -0.24 4.53
CA TYR A 411 -10.20 -0.23 5.86
C TYR A 411 -9.59 1.11 6.30
N TRP A 412 -9.59 2.14 5.46
CA TRP A 412 -9.17 3.50 5.83
C TRP A 412 -10.34 4.49 6.05
N SER A 413 -11.55 3.98 6.22
CA SER A 413 -12.67 4.69 6.79
C SER A 413 -12.86 4.26 8.24
N ASN A 414 -13.55 3.17 8.51
CA ASN A 414 -13.71 2.53 9.81
C ASN A 414 -12.90 1.23 9.85
N ASN A 415 -11.68 1.29 10.31
CA ASN A 415 -10.73 0.20 10.12
C ASN A 415 -11.17 -1.14 10.73
N TYR A 416 -11.42 -1.17 12.07
CA TYR A 416 -11.73 -2.42 12.76
C TYR A 416 -13.09 -2.98 12.34
N LEU A 417 -14.14 -2.16 12.41
CA LEU A 417 -15.51 -2.65 12.16
C LEU A 417 -15.71 -3.07 10.71
N ASN A 418 -15.18 -2.33 9.73
CA ASN A 418 -15.28 -2.72 8.32
C ASN A 418 -14.56 -4.04 8.04
N THR A 419 -13.36 -4.21 8.58
CA THR A 419 -12.61 -5.45 8.38
C THR A 419 -13.20 -6.62 9.15
N ALA A 420 -13.84 -6.37 10.29
CA ALA A 420 -14.54 -7.39 11.06
C ALA A 420 -15.85 -7.82 10.39
N SER A 421 -16.71 -6.90 9.98
CA SER A 421 -17.98 -7.23 9.32
C SER A 421 -17.77 -7.95 7.99
N ILE A 422 -16.95 -7.41 7.09
CA ILE A 422 -16.69 -8.10 5.82
C ILE A 422 -15.95 -9.45 6.01
N GLY A 423 -15.16 -9.58 7.09
CA GLY A 423 -14.53 -10.85 7.46
C GLY A 423 -15.56 -11.87 7.93
N THR A 424 -16.52 -11.46 8.75
CA THR A 424 -17.62 -12.30 9.22
C THR A 424 -18.53 -12.74 8.06
N LEU A 425 -18.82 -11.81 7.12
CA LEU A 425 -19.51 -12.16 5.87
C LEU A 425 -18.77 -13.28 5.12
N GLY A 426 -17.42 -13.22 5.04
CA GLY A 426 -16.61 -14.29 4.47
C GLY A 426 -16.73 -15.61 5.23
N VAL A 427 -16.85 -15.59 6.56
CA VAL A 427 -17.04 -16.81 7.37
C VAL A 427 -18.36 -17.49 7.04
N ILE A 428 -19.46 -16.76 7.02
CA ILE A 428 -20.79 -17.34 6.77
C ILE A 428 -20.96 -17.84 5.33
N LEU A 429 -20.19 -17.28 4.40
CA LEU A 429 -20.12 -17.74 3.01
C LEU A 429 -19.15 -18.92 2.80
N GLY A 430 -18.44 -19.33 3.85
CA GLY A 430 -17.44 -20.37 3.76
C GLY A 430 -16.21 -20.00 2.93
N CYS A 431 -15.84 -18.72 2.89
CA CYS A 431 -14.64 -18.26 2.21
C CYS A 431 -13.39 -18.67 3.01
N GLY A 432 -12.36 -19.12 2.29
CA GLY A 432 -11.07 -19.46 2.86
C GLY A 432 -10.50 -20.77 2.38
N GLY A 433 -9.36 -20.73 1.69
CA GLY A 433 -8.57 -21.89 1.28
C GLY A 433 -9.13 -22.73 0.14
N ARG A 434 -10.39 -22.58 -0.24
CA ARG A 434 -11.02 -23.31 -1.34
C ARG A 434 -10.81 -22.55 -2.67
N PRO A 435 -10.60 -23.25 -3.82
CA PRO A 435 -10.50 -22.60 -5.13
C PRO A 435 -11.73 -21.74 -5.45
N GLY A 436 -11.50 -20.46 -5.77
CA GLY A 436 -12.58 -19.51 -6.06
C GLY A 436 -13.42 -19.07 -4.85
N GLN A 437 -13.04 -19.47 -3.62
CA GLN A 437 -13.70 -19.09 -2.37
C GLN A 437 -12.67 -18.58 -1.37
N ILE A 438 -12.15 -17.37 -1.61
CA ILE A 438 -11.01 -16.83 -0.89
C ILE A 438 -11.34 -15.52 -0.19
N MET A 439 -10.53 -15.25 0.82
CA MET A 439 -10.41 -13.92 1.45
C MET A 439 -9.04 -13.37 1.17
N THR A 440 -8.94 -12.18 0.58
CA THR A 440 -7.64 -11.55 0.34
C THR A 440 -7.70 -10.04 0.32
N ARG A 441 -6.65 -9.40 0.80
CA ARG A 441 -6.38 -8.00 0.53
C ARG A 441 -5.68 -7.88 -0.81
N LEU A 442 -6.09 -6.94 -1.65
CA LEU A 442 -5.45 -6.67 -2.94
C LEU A 442 -4.14 -5.85 -2.82
N GLY A 443 -3.80 -5.39 -1.63
CA GLY A 443 -2.49 -4.81 -1.32
C GLY A 443 -1.38 -5.86 -1.33
N GLY A 444 -0.19 -5.49 -0.86
CA GLY A 444 0.92 -6.44 -0.91
C GLY A 444 2.18 -5.94 -0.24
N HIS A 445 2.07 -5.03 0.72
CA HIS A 445 3.21 -4.54 1.47
C HIS A 445 3.81 -5.67 2.33
N GLN A 446 4.54 -6.57 1.69
CA GLN A 446 5.23 -7.68 2.32
C GLN A 446 6.70 -7.30 2.47
N ARG A 447 7.11 -7.20 3.71
CA ARG A 447 8.48 -6.87 4.11
C ARG A 447 9.33 -8.12 4.19
N GLY A 448 10.64 -7.94 4.20
CA GLY A 448 11.59 -8.96 4.63
C GLY A 448 11.32 -9.43 6.06
N GLY A 449 11.96 -10.49 6.48
CA GLY A 449 11.93 -10.95 7.86
C GLY A 449 12.39 -9.84 8.81
N VAL A 450 11.83 -9.78 10.02
CA VAL A 450 12.21 -8.78 11.03
C VAL A 450 13.11 -9.45 12.07
N SER A 451 14.35 -8.97 12.16
CA SER A 451 15.28 -9.45 13.16
C SER A 451 14.86 -8.96 14.57
N GLY A 452 14.73 -9.88 15.51
CA GLY A 452 14.50 -9.54 16.93
C GLY A 452 13.05 -9.34 17.35
N GLY A 453 12.11 -9.51 16.48
CA GLY A 453 10.73 -9.98 16.65
C GLY A 453 9.70 -9.16 17.40
N LYS A 454 9.96 -8.50 18.50
CA LYS A 454 8.92 -7.80 19.26
C LYS A 454 9.12 -6.29 19.18
N TYR A 455 8.13 -5.63 18.66
CA TYR A 455 8.04 -4.18 18.67
C TYR A 455 8.02 -3.70 20.14
N PRO A 456 8.95 -2.83 20.58
CA PRO A 456 9.14 -2.50 21.99
C PRO A 456 8.12 -1.47 22.50
N THR A 457 6.83 -1.80 22.42
CA THR A 457 5.73 -0.92 22.81
C THR A 457 5.73 -0.51 24.29
N TRP A 458 6.41 -1.28 25.15
CA TRP A 458 6.59 -0.96 26.58
C TRP A 458 7.50 0.24 26.83
N LYS A 459 8.27 0.66 25.82
CA LYS A 459 9.14 1.85 25.87
C LYS A 459 8.43 3.12 25.42
N SER A 460 7.14 3.06 25.13
CA SER A 460 6.35 4.24 24.77
C SER A 460 6.40 5.29 25.88
N PRO A 461 6.57 6.60 25.55
CA PRO A 461 6.47 7.67 26.54
C PRO A 461 5.07 7.78 27.14
N TYR A 462 4.03 7.28 26.42
CA TYR A 462 2.65 7.28 26.90
C TYR A 462 2.25 5.92 27.46
N LYS A 463 1.92 5.88 28.74
CA LYS A 463 1.35 4.69 29.40
C LYS A 463 -0.17 4.84 29.43
N VAL A 464 -0.87 3.99 28.72
CA VAL A 464 -2.34 3.95 28.75
C VAL A 464 -2.79 2.97 29.83
N PRO A 465 -3.53 3.42 30.86
CA PRO A 465 -4.02 2.56 31.92
C PRO A 465 -4.79 1.34 31.40
N GLY A 466 -4.58 0.18 32.00
CA GLY A 466 -5.26 -1.06 31.62
C GLY A 466 -4.82 -1.70 30.31
N ARG A 467 -3.79 -1.17 29.63
CA ARG A 467 -3.20 -1.78 28.43
C ARG A 467 -1.82 -2.38 28.72
N ARG A 468 -1.62 -3.62 28.28
CA ARG A 468 -0.28 -4.23 28.27
C ARG A 468 0.65 -3.64 27.21
N ARG A 469 0.09 -3.15 26.10
CA ARG A 469 0.83 -2.56 24.99
C ARG A 469 0.37 -1.12 24.82
N HIS A 470 1.29 -0.21 25.06
CA HIS A 470 1.10 1.19 24.70
C HIS A 470 1.22 1.30 23.19
N ARG A 471 0.20 1.84 22.54
CA ARG A 471 0.24 2.00 21.11
C ARG A 471 0.95 3.31 20.77
N LEU A 472 1.72 3.23 19.71
CA LEU A 472 2.43 4.34 19.15
C LEU A 472 1.49 5.16 18.28
N ASP A 473 1.53 6.45 18.46
CA ASP A 473 1.19 7.43 17.44
C ASP A 473 2.43 8.31 17.24
N LEU A 474 3.25 7.97 16.24
CA LEU A 474 4.53 8.63 16.01
C LEU A 474 4.36 10.11 15.66
N ASP A 475 3.30 10.43 14.90
CA ASP A 475 3.04 11.81 14.48
C ASP A 475 2.71 12.68 15.70
N ARG A 476 1.95 12.15 16.65
CA ARG A 476 1.66 12.83 17.92
C ARG A 476 2.90 12.97 18.81
N TRP A 477 3.73 11.92 18.88
CA TRP A 477 4.98 12.01 19.65
C TRP A 477 5.91 13.09 19.10
N LEU A 478 5.89 13.28 17.78
CA LEU A 478 6.61 14.36 17.14
C LEU A 478 6.01 15.72 17.53
N GLU A 479 4.69 15.87 17.45
CA GLU A 479 3.99 17.12 17.83
C GLU A 479 4.19 17.48 19.29
N ASP A 480 4.22 16.49 20.18
CA ASP A 480 4.48 16.69 21.61
C ASP A 480 5.98 16.92 21.92
N GLY A 481 6.85 16.92 20.90
CA GLY A 481 8.27 17.18 21.04
C GLY A 481 9.06 16.03 21.67
N HIS A 482 8.58 14.79 21.65
CA HIS A 482 9.33 13.64 22.13
C HIS A 482 10.35 13.13 21.13
N VAL A 483 10.12 13.34 19.83
CA VAL A 483 11.07 12.94 18.78
C VAL A 483 12.17 13.99 18.67
N ARG A 484 13.41 13.55 18.75
CA ARG A 484 14.61 14.39 18.68
C ARG A 484 15.47 14.09 17.45
N PHE A 485 15.43 12.86 16.97
CA PHE A 485 16.06 12.45 15.72
C PHE A 485 15.05 11.66 14.90
N ALA A 486 14.83 12.05 13.65
CA ALA A 486 13.93 11.39 12.73
C ALA A 486 14.68 10.86 11.51
N TYR A 487 14.73 9.54 11.33
CA TYR A 487 15.24 8.88 10.16
C TYR A 487 14.09 8.59 9.19
N VAL A 488 14.03 9.32 8.09
CA VAL A 488 12.93 9.26 7.12
C VAL A 488 13.42 8.59 5.84
N VAL A 489 12.84 7.44 5.48
CA VAL A 489 13.33 6.61 4.37
C VAL A 489 12.23 6.38 3.33
N GLY A 490 12.42 6.95 2.14
CA GLY A 490 11.58 6.71 0.96
C GLY A 490 10.11 7.10 1.14
N THR A 491 9.81 8.13 1.94
CA THR A 491 8.43 8.59 2.18
C THR A 491 8.35 10.09 2.33
N THR A 492 7.19 10.65 1.95
CA THR A 492 6.90 12.08 2.07
C THR A 492 6.49 12.50 3.48
N TRP A 493 6.26 11.57 4.38
CA TRP A 493 5.71 11.70 5.74
C TRP A 493 4.56 12.71 5.83
N ILE A 494 4.84 14.03 5.88
CA ILE A 494 3.83 15.08 6.10
C ILE A 494 2.64 14.92 5.16
N GLN A 495 2.85 14.93 3.86
CA GLN A 495 1.79 14.84 2.85
C GLN A 495 1.06 13.50 2.88
N ALA A 496 1.73 12.44 3.33
CA ALA A 496 1.15 11.11 3.43
C ALA A 496 0.21 10.94 4.64
N MET A 497 0.21 11.88 5.59
CA MET A 497 -0.62 11.79 6.80
C MET A 497 -1.91 12.62 6.68
N PRO A 498 -2.99 12.20 7.37
CA PRO A 498 -4.21 13.00 7.44
C PRO A 498 -4.00 14.24 8.28
N GLY A 499 -4.79 15.29 8.04
CA GLY A 499 -4.64 16.56 8.74
C GLY A 499 -3.21 17.11 8.65
N SER A 500 -2.62 17.03 7.45
CA SER A 500 -1.18 17.25 7.23
C SER A 500 -0.69 18.66 7.57
N SER A 501 -1.57 19.67 7.55
CA SER A 501 -1.21 21.04 7.94
C SER A 501 -0.70 21.15 9.38
N ALA A 502 -1.41 20.52 10.32
CA ALA A 502 -1.01 20.53 11.72
C ALA A 502 0.32 19.80 11.96
N LEU A 503 0.55 18.71 11.23
CA LEU A 503 1.82 17.99 11.29
C LEU A 503 2.97 18.83 10.71
N GLU A 504 2.73 19.53 9.61
CA GLU A 504 3.73 20.42 9.01
C GLU A 504 4.13 21.56 9.94
N ASP A 505 3.18 22.14 10.68
CA ASP A 505 3.47 23.17 11.68
C ASP A 505 4.39 22.65 12.80
N ALA A 506 4.21 21.39 13.21
CA ALA A 506 5.13 20.75 14.15
C ALA A 506 6.55 20.59 13.57
N PHE A 507 6.68 20.17 12.32
CA PHE A 507 7.97 20.09 11.64
C PHE A 507 8.63 21.47 11.55
N LYS A 508 7.90 22.50 11.18
CA LYS A 508 8.40 23.88 11.15
C LYS A 508 8.96 24.30 12.53
N LYS A 509 8.17 24.13 13.57
CA LYS A 509 8.54 24.47 14.94
C LYS A 509 9.79 23.74 15.43
N LEU A 510 9.93 22.46 15.15
CA LEU A 510 11.03 21.64 15.66
C LEU A 510 12.33 21.79 14.87
N THR A 511 12.27 22.19 13.60
CA THR A 511 13.43 22.27 12.70
C THR A 511 13.71 23.71 12.21
N LYS A 512 12.81 24.29 11.44
CA LYS A 512 13.03 25.53 10.69
C LYS A 512 13.15 26.77 11.57
N PHE A 513 12.41 26.82 12.66
CA PHE A 513 12.43 27.96 13.59
C PHE A 513 13.30 27.74 14.82
N ASN A 514 14.05 26.66 14.87
CA ASN A 514 14.97 26.43 15.98
C ASN A 514 16.18 27.38 15.88
N PRO A 515 16.61 28.02 16.98
CA PRO A 515 17.73 28.99 16.96
C PRO A 515 19.08 28.33 16.64
N HIS A 516 19.25 27.05 16.88
CA HIS A 516 20.50 26.33 16.62
C HIS A 516 20.60 25.86 15.17
N GLN A 517 20.82 26.77 14.25
CA GLN A 517 21.07 26.51 12.85
C GLN A 517 22.55 26.25 12.56
N VAL A 518 22.83 25.30 11.69
CA VAL A 518 24.21 25.00 11.26
C VAL A 518 24.70 26.05 10.30
N ARG A 519 25.83 26.68 10.65
CA ARG A 519 26.46 27.76 9.87
C ARG A 519 27.93 27.49 9.55
N SER A 520 28.51 26.43 10.07
CA SER A 520 29.93 26.08 9.90
C SER A 520 30.05 24.86 8.96
N PHE A 521 31.19 24.76 8.29
CA PHE A 521 31.59 23.58 7.53
C PHE A 521 32.43 22.59 8.35
N ASP A 522 32.82 23.00 9.56
CA ASP A 522 33.58 22.15 10.46
C ASP A 522 32.66 21.06 11.06
N LYS A 523 33.06 19.81 10.89
CA LYS A 523 32.26 18.63 11.28
C LYS A 523 31.92 18.64 12.78
N GLN A 524 32.90 18.95 13.65
CA GLN A 524 32.65 18.94 15.09
C GLN A 524 31.68 20.05 15.49
N THR A 525 31.84 21.24 14.92
CA THR A 525 30.94 22.39 15.14
C THR A 525 29.50 22.04 14.69
N ILE A 526 29.34 21.33 13.56
CA ILE A 526 28.04 20.85 13.09
C ILE A 526 27.41 19.91 14.13
N ILE A 527 28.15 18.88 14.55
CA ILE A 527 27.71 17.90 15.54
C ILE A 527 27.28 18.62 16.84
N ASP A 528 28.09 19.51 17.36
CA ASP A 528 27.80 20.24 18.61
C ASP A 528 26.57 21.13 18.48
N THR A 529 26.37 21.74 17.30
CA THR A 529 25.20 22.58 17.04
C THR A 529 23.92 21.73 16.97
N LEU A 530 23.96 20.57 16.31
CA LEU A 530 22.83 19.66 16.24
C LEU A 530 22.51 19.03 17.61
N LYS A 531 23.53 18.69 18.41
CA LYS A 531 23.35 18.24 19.80
C LYS A 531 22.64 19.30 20.63
N ARG A 532 23.11 20.57 20.59
CA ARG A 532 22.43 21.71 21.27
C ARG A 532 20.98 21.86 20.82
N ARG A 533 20.69 21.68 19.50
CA ARG A 533 19.33 21.77 18.98
C ARG A 533 18.42 20.71 19.63
N VAL A 534 18.83 19.45 19.66
CA VAL A 534 18.00 18.40 20.26
C VAL A 534 17.82 18.56 21.76
N ASP A 535 18.85 19.04 22.47
CA ASP A 535 18.78 19.31 23.90
C ASP A 535 17.85 20.50 24.22
N SER A 536 17.75 21.48 23.33
CA SER A 536 16.85 22.64 23.48
C SER A 536 15.41 22.38 23.00
N GLY A 537 15.06 21.15 22.69
CA GLY A 537 13.68 20.78 22.27
C GLY A 537 13.47 20.67 20.76
N GLY A 538 14.48 20.90 19.96
CA GLY A 538 14.41 20.74 18.51
C GLY A 538 14.64 19.30 18.05
N MET A 539 14.60 19.10 16.74
CA MET A 539 14.75 17.80 16.09
C MET A 539 15.78 17.89 14.96
N VAL A 540 16.48 16.79 14.73
CA VAL A 540 17.35 16.57 13.57
C VAL A 540 16.72 15.54 12.65
N ILE A 541 16.73 15.79 11.34
CA ILE A 541 16.16 14.87 10.33
C ILE A 541 17.26 14.38 9.40
N ALA A 542 17.40 13.06 9.29
CA ALA A 542 18.12 12.40 8.23
C ALA A 542 17.09 11.83 7.22
N ASN A 543 17.13 12.32 5.98
CA ASN A 543 16.25 11.83 4.90
C ASN A 543 17.05 10.96 3.94
N GLN A 544 16.60 9.74 3.70
CA GLN A 544 17.18 8.80 2.75
C GLN A 544 16.17 8.54 1.64
N ASP A 545 16.51 8.92 0.43
CA ASP A 545 15.63 8.79 -0.72
C ASP A 545 16.42 8.71 -2.03
N ILE A 546 15.70 8.41 -3.12
CA ILE A 546 16.23 8.46 -4.48
C ILE A 546 16.12 9.87 -5.09
N TYR A 547 15.21 10.69 -4.56
CA TYR A 547 14.94 12.06 -4.99
C TYR A 547 14.87 13.01 -3.80
N LEU A 548 15.10 14.29 -4.02
CA LEU A 548 14.89 15.32 -3.02
C LEU A 548 13.40 15.70 -2.97
N ARG A 549 12.66 15.08 -2.07
CA ARG A 549 11.20 15.25 -1.96
C ARG A 549 10.82 16.41 -1.03
N ASP A 550 9.86 17.21 -1.45
CA ASP A 550 9.22 18.19 -0.61
C ASP A 550 8.18 17.56 0.33
N PRO A 551 7.97 18.11 1.53
CA PRO A 551 8.81 19.11 2.17
C PRO A 551 9.99 18.51 2.95
N ILE A 552 9.97 17.22 3.30
CA ILE A 552 10.92 16.61 4.24
C ILE A 552 12.37 16.78 3.76
N GLY A 553 12.71 16.25 2.58
CA GLY A 553 14.08 16.26 2.08
C GLY A 553 14.56 17.68 1.77
N ASN A 554 13.74 18.43 1.03
CA ASN A 554 14.14 19.73 0.53
C ASN A 554 14.11 20.82 1.64
N GLN A 555 13.09 20.85 2.50
CA GLN A 555 12.88 21.96 3.42
C GLN A 555 13.34 21.68 4.86
N TYR A 556 13.25 20.44 5.35
CA TYR A 556 13.44 20.14 6.78
C TYR A 556 14.63 19.25 7.10
N ALA A 557 15.12 18.44 6.15
CA ALA A 557 16.22 17.52 6.41
C ALA A 557 17.53 18.27 6.68
N ASP A 558 18.23 17.89 7.74
CA ASP A 558 19.60 18.31 8.03
C ASP A 558 20.63 17.47 7.28
N LEU A 559 20.30 16.19 7.07
CA LEU A 559 21.12 15.22 6.36
C LEU A 559 20.32 14.57 5.24
N VAL A 560 20.90 14.41 4.06
CA VAL A 560 20.27 13.73 2.92
C VAL A 560 21.20 12.63 2.41
N PHE A 561 20.67 11.42 2.31
CA PHE A 561 21.40 10.21 1.89
C PHE A 561 20.87 9.72 0.55
N PRO A 562 21.69 9.68 -0.51
CA PRO A 562 21.29 9.21 -1.83
C PRO A 562 21.14 7.70 -1.84
N ALA A 563 19.93 7.22 -2.18
CA ALA A 563 19.61 5.80 -2.24
C ALA A 563 19.66 5.24 -3.65
N ALA A 564 20.13 4.00 -3.78
CA ALA A 564 20.02 3.21 -5.01
C ALA A 564 18.62 2.58 -5.12
N GLY A 565 18.08 2.61 -6.33
CA GLY A 565 16.72 2.18 -6.63
C GLY A 565 16.63 0.92 -7.50
N TRP A 566 15.51 0.80 -8.20
CA TRP A 566 15.20 -0.29 -9.10
C TRP A 566 16.22 -0.43 -10.22
N GLY A 567 16.78 -1.64 -10.35
CA GLY A 567 17.78 -1.97 -11.37
C GLY A 567 19.22 -1.60 -11.02
N GLU A 568 19.45 -0.88 -9.94
CA GLU A 568 20.76 -0.39 -9.51
C GLU A 568 21.44 -1.35 -8.51
N GLU A 569 20.71 -2.32 -8.00
CA GLU A 569 21.18 -3.39 -7.12
C GLU A 569 20.36 -4.67 -7.35
N ASP A 570 20.89 -5.83 -6.96
CA ASP A 570 20.16 -7.08 -6.89
C ASP A 570 19.30 -7.13 -5.62
N PHE A 571 17.99 -7.26 -5.82
CA PHE A 571 17.03 -7.27 -4.72
C PHE A 571 16.03 -8.41 -4.82
N THR A 572 15.31 -8.65 -3.72
CA THR A 572 14.16 -9.56 -3.67
C THR A 572 12.91 -8.89 -3.13
N ARG A 573 11.74 -9.36 -3.57
CA ARG A 573 10.44 -8.85 -3.13
C ARG A 573 9.34 -9.87 -3.37
N ALA A 574 8.30 -9.85 -2.53
CA ALA A 574 7.08 -10.61 -2.77
C ALA A 574 5.95 -9.72 -3.31
N ASN A 575 5.10 -10.29 -4.16
CA ASN A 575 3.89 -9.62 -4.66
C ASN A 575 2.65 -9.92 -3.80
N SER A 576 1.48 -9.44 -4.21
CA SER A 576 0.20 -9.60 -3.49
C SER A 576 -0.25 -11.05 -3.29
N GLU A 577 0.26 -12.01 -4.07
CA GLU A 577 0.02 -13.44 -3.86
C GLU A 577 1.20 -14.16 -3.18
N ARG A 578 2.05 -13.44 -2.46
CA ARG A 578 3.22 -13.96 -1.73
C ARG A 578 4.31 -14.57 -2.63
N ARG A 579 4.36 -14.21 -3.90
CA ARG A 579 5.33 -14.74 -4.86
C ARG A 579 6.65 -13.99 -4.74
N VAL A 580 7.68 -14.65 -4.23
CA VAL A 580 9.04 -14.13 -4.06
C VAL A 580 9.78 -14.20 -5.39
N ARG A 581 10.38 -13.08 -5.80
CA ARG A 581 11.13 -12.97 -7.05
C ARG A 581 12.37 -12.12 -6.87
N GLN A 582 13.39 -12.40 -7.67
CA GLN A 582 14.57 -11.59 -7.74
C GLN A 582 14.36 -10.44 -8.75
N TYR A 583 14.86 -9.27 -8.41
CA TYR A 583 14.92 -8.07 -9.22
C TYR A 583 16.39 -7.84 -9.58
N GLY A 584 16.80 -8.25 -10.79
CA GLY A 584 18.19 -8.20 -11.21
C GLY A 584 18.71 -6.79 -11.41
N LYS A 585 19.97 -6.58 -11.03
CA LYS A 585 20.72 -5.37 -11.33
C LYS A 585 21.02 -5.28 -12.82
N PHE A 586 20.80 -4.11 -13.44
CA PHE A 586 21.05 -3.90 -14.87
C PHE A 586 21.62 -2.53 -15.21
N CYS A 587 21.78 -1.63 -14.24
CA CYS A 587 22.42 -0.34 -14.41
C CYS A 587 23.21 0.05 -13.15
N ASP A 588 24.12 1.00 -13.30
CA ASP A 588 24.84 1.59 -12.18
C ASP A 588 23.94 2.59 -11.43
N ALA A 589 24.11 2.68 -10.12
CA ALA A 589 23.52 3.74 -9.33
C ALA A 589 24.16 5.11 -9.69
N PRO A 590 23.43 6.23 -9.63
CA PRO A 590 23.99 7.55 -9.91
C PRO A 590 24.93 8.02 -8.80
N GLY A 591 26.07 8.56 -9.20
CA GLY A 591 27.04 9.13 -8.27
C GLY A 591 27.51 8.13 -7.19
N GLU A 592 27.36 8.50 -5.95
CA GLU A 592 27.71 7.70 -4.77
C GLU A 592 26.49 7.04 -4.09
N ALA A 593 25.33 6.99 -4.77
CA ALA A 593 24.13 6.39 -4.22
C ALA A 593 24.33 4.92 -3.86
N MET A 594 23.86 4.52 -2.68
CA MET A 594 23.98 3.16 -2.15
C MET A 594 22.60 2.56 -1.85
N PRO A 595 22.43 1.24 -1.88
CA PRO A 595 21.17 0.61 -1.49
C PRO A 595 20.87 0.86 0.00
N ASP A 596 19.60 0.98 0.36
CA ASP A 596 19.17 1.31 1.72
C ASP A 596 19.76 0.37 2.78
N TRP A 597 19.90 -0.93 2.46
CA TRP A 597 20.50 -1.88 3.39
C TRP A 597 21.95 -1.53 3.74
N LYS A 598 22.72 -1.03 2.76
CA LYS A 598 24.12 -0.66 2.95
C LYS A 598 24.26 0.64 3.73
N ILE A 599 23.40 1.63 3.46
CA ILE A 599 23.36 2.88 4.24
C ILE A 599 23.01 2.59 5.69
N ALA A 600 21.97 1.79 5.94
CA ALA A 600 21.57 1.38 7.29
C ALA A 600 22.68 0.61 8.02
N ALA A 601 23.39 -0.28 7.32
CA ALA A 601 24.52 -1.02 7.87
C ALA A 601 25.71 -0.09 8.21
N SER A 602 26.01 0.86 7.35
CA SER A 602 27.08 1.83 7.56
C SER A 602 26.79 2.73 8.76
N LEU A 603 25.54 3.24 8.86
CA LEU A 603 25.11 4.01 10.03
C LEU A 603 25.17 3.18 11.32
N ALA A 604 24.69 1.93 11.29
CA ALA A 604 24.75 1.04 12.44
C ALA A 604 26.18 0.81 12.94
N LYS A 605 27.13 0.60 12.05
CA LYS A 605 28.55 0.45 12.38
C LYS A 605 29.15 1.71 12.99
N LYS A 606 28.86 2.90 12.42
CA LYS A 606 29.30 4.20 12.97
C LYS A 606 28.69 4.46 14.35
N MET A 607 27.49 3.96 14.62
CA MET A 607 26.87 4.02 15.96
C MET A 607 27.45 2.99 16.94
N GLY A 608 28.36 2.08 16.50
CA GLY A 608 28.98 1.06 17.33
C GLY A 608 28.22 -0.28 17.42
N PHE A 609 27.16 -0.46 16.63
CA PHE A 609 26.40 -1.71 16.61
C PHE A 609 27.08 -2.80 15.77
N LYS A 610 27.02 -4.04 16.28
CA LYS A 610 27.59 -5.23 15.61
C LYS A 610 26.52 -6.00 14.80
N GLY A 611 26.97 -6.85 13.89
CA GLY A 611 26.11 -7.75 13.12
C GLY A 611 25.50 -7.12 11.87
N PHE A 612 26.16 -6.12 11.31
CA PHE A 612 25.82 -5.45 10.05
C PHE A 612 26.95 -5.57 9.03
N ASP A 613 27.71 -6.67 9.08
CA ASP A 613 28.94 -6.87 8.28
C ASP A 613 28.68 -7.61 6.97
N TRP A 614 27.49 -7.39 6.37
CA TRP A 614 27.17 -7.97 5.08
C TRP A 614 28.06 -7.41 3.97
N LYS A 615 28.54 -8.29 3.12
CA LYS A 615 29.35 -7.92 1.95
C LYS A 615 28.51 -7.42 0.79
N ASP A 616 27.33 -8.00 0.61
CA ASP A 616 26.43 -7.71 -0.50
C ASP A 616 24.96 -8.01 -0.15
N SER A 617 24.05 -7.67 -1.06
CA SER A 617 22.61 -7.88 -0.90
C SER A 617 22.20 -9.34 -0.75
N ASN A 618 22.95 -10.29 -1.32
CA ASN A 618 22.66 -11.71 -1.14
C ASN A 618 22.85 -12.15 0.32
N GLU A 619 23.90 -11.70 1.00
CA GLU A 619 24.10 -12.03 2.42
C GLU A 619 22.97 -11.47 3.28
N VAL A 620 22.48 -10.26 2.97
CA VAL A 620 21.30 -9.70 3.61
C VAL A 620 20.07 -10.56 3.32
N PHE A 621 19.87 -10.98 2.07
CA PHE A 621 18.75 -11.85 1.70
C PHE A 621 18.81 -13.20 2.39
N GLU A 622 19.96 -13.82 2.49
CA GLU A 622 20.12 -15.09 3.21
C GLU A 622 19.79 -14.95 4.71
N GLU A 623 20.16 -13.81 5.31
CA GLU A 623 19.80 -13.54 6.70
C GLU A 623 18.28 -13.33 6.84
N THR A 624 17.65 -12.55 5.97
CA THR A 624 16.19 -12.36 6.02
C THR A 624 15.43 -13.66 5.73
N CYS A 625 15.93 -14.55 4.85
CA CYS A 625 15.40 -15.89 4.66
C CYS A 625 15.30 -16.63 6.00
N ARG A 626 16.40 -16.66 6.76
CA ARG A 626 16.47 -17.33 8.06
C ARG A 626 15.45 -16.75 9.04
N PHE A 627 15.23 -15.44 9.06
CA PHE A 627 14.26 -14.77 9.92
C PHE A 627 12.81 -14.86 9.42
N SER A 628 12.58 -15.26 8.15
CA SER A 628 11.24 -15.57 7.65
C SER A 628 10.71 -16.91 8.14
N ARG A 629 11.61 -17.78 8.63
CA ARG A 629 11.31 -19.14 9.08
C ARG A 629 10.15 -19.17 10.09
N GLY A 630 9.20 -20.05 9.85
CA GLY A 630 8.03 -20.23 10.70
C GLY A 630 6.93 -19.17 10.51
N SER A 631 7.13 -18.19 9.66
CA SER A 631 6.08 -17.23 9.30
C SER A 631 5.18 -17.78 8.17
N ARG A 632 4.00 -17.18 8.03
CA ARG A 632 3.10 -17.50 6.90
C ARG A 632 3.61 -17.04 5.53
N LYS A 633 4.77 -16.41 5.51
CA LYS A 633 5.49 -16.00 4.30
C LYS A 633 6.89 -16.63 4.26
N ASP A 634 7.04 -17.78 4.89
CA ASP A 634 8.33 -18.46 4.99
C ASP A 634 8.93 -18.74 3.61
N TYR A 635 10.09 -18.16 3.35
CA TYR A 635 10.87 -18.38 2.13
C TYR A 635 12.28 -18.91 2.44
N ASN A 636 12.51 -19.41 3.64
CA ASN A 636 13.81 -19.95 4.07
C ASN A 636 14.26 -21.15 3.24
N ALA A 637 13.35 -21.88 2.63
CA ALA A 637 13.67 -23.00 1.74
C ALA A 637 14.56 -22.56 0.56
N ILE A 638 14.46 -21.31 0.08
CA ILE A 638 15.35 -20.76 -0.96
C ILE A 638 16.80 -20.85 -0.50
N ARG A 639 17.11 -20.36 0.69
CA ARG A 639 18.46 -20.36 1.25
C ARG A 639 18.97 -21.80 1.49
N VAL A 640 18.12 -22.66 2.03
CA VAL A 640 18.50 -24.05 2.36
C VAL A 640 18.88 -24.80 1.09
N VAL A 641 18.02 -24.78 0.06
CA VAL A 641 18.27 -25.50 -1.18
C VAL A 641 19.44 -24.90 -1.98
N ALA A 642 19.54 -23.56 -2.01
CA ALA A 642 20.67 -22.90 -2.65
C ALA A 642 22.00 -23.36 -2.06
N ARG A 643 22.14 -23.37 -0.73
CA ARG A 643 23.36 -23.83 -0.04
C ARG A 643 23.69 -25.28 -0.32
N ARG A 644 22.70 -26.18 -0.32
CA ARG A 644 22.89 -27.60 -0.66
C ARG A 644 23.42 -27.78 -2.08
N LYS A 645 23.06 -26.87 -2.99
CA LYS A 645 23.51 -26.87 -4.38
C LYS A 645 24.81 -26.07 -4.60
N GLY A 646 25.44 -25.56 -3.55
CA GLY A 646 26.61 -24.71 -3.67
C GLY A 646 26.36 -23.38 -4.37
N MET A 647 25.10 -22.88 -4.33
CA MET A 647 24.67 -21.65 -4.99
C MET A 647 24.40 -20.55 -3.95
N ARG A 648 24.48 -19.32 -4.40
CA ARG A 648 23.97 -18.16 -3.66
C ARG A 648 22.44 -18.13 -3.76
N ALA A 649 21.76 -17.62 -2.73
CA ALA A 649 20.30 -17.60 -2.68
C ALA A 649 19.68 -16.74 -3.79
N HIS A 650 20.27 -15.59 -4.14
CA HIS A 650 19.87 -14.76 -5.27
C HIS A 650 19.98 -15.51 -6.61
N ASP A 651 21.10 -16.20 -6.85
CA ASP A 651 21.34 -16.93 -8.10
C ASP A 651 20.38 -18.11 -8.25
N PHE A 652 20.12 -18.82 -7.16
CA PHE A 652 19.11 -19.87 -7.14
C PHE A 652 17.71 -19.34 -7.47
N LEU A 653 17.32 -18.23 -6.84
CA LEU A 653 15.99 -17.61 -7.08
C LEU A 653 15.90 -17.04 -8.52
N ARG A 654 16.99 -16.50 -9.07
CA ARG A 654 17.08 -16.01 -10.46
C ARG A 654 16.73 -17.10 -11.47
N GLY A 655 17.07 -18.36 -11.19
CA GLY A 655 16.71 -19.50 -12.04
C GLY A 655 15.20 -19.72 -12.23
N PHE A 656 14.36 -19.18 -11.35
CA PHE A 656 12.89 -19.22 -11.50
C PHE A 656 12.32 -18.06 -12.31
N GLY A 657 13.14 -17.12 -12.75
CA GLY A 657 12.76 -16.00 -13.60
C GLY A 657 11.61 -15.17 -13.03
N THR A 658 10.76 -14.67 -13.92
CA THR A 658 9.56 -13.88 -13.52
C THR A 658 8.48 -14.72 -12.86
N LYS A 659 8.54 -16.05 -12.98
CA LYS A 659 7.64 -16.96 -12.28
C LYS A 659 7.85 -16.93 -10.76
N GLY A 660 9.11 -16.89 -10.32
CA GLY A 660 9.46 -16.92 -8.89
C GLY A 660 8.87 -18.09 -8.12
N LEU A 661 8.80 -17.94 -6.80
CA LEU A 661 8.31 -18.98 -5.87
C LEU A 661 7.23 -18.42 -4.94
N GLN A 662 6.07 -19.08 -4.86
CA GLN A 662 4.93 -18.62 -4.06
C GLN A 662 5.00 -19.16 -2.62
N ALA A 663 5.34 -18.28 -1.69
CA ALA A 663 5.50 -18.60 -0.26
C ALA A 663 4.15 -18.81 0.46
N PRO A 664 4.12 -19.51 1.62
CA PRO A 664 5.23 -20.18 2.29
C PRO A 664 5.78 -21.36 1.49
N LEU A 665 7.10 -21.51 1.56
CA LEU A 665 7.84 -22.54 0.85
C LEU A 665 8.17 -23.70 1.79
N LEU A 666 7.75 -24.92 1.41
CA LEU A 666 8.01 -26.13 2.16
C LEU A 666 9.14 -26.92 1.49
N LEU A 667 9.87 -27.69 2.27
CA LEU A 667 10.91 -28.58 1.74
C LEU A 667 10.44 -30.03 1.72
N ASP A 668 10.65 -30.68 0.59
CA ASP A 668 10.52 -32.10 0.38
C ASP A 668 11.85 -32.59 -0.22
N GLY A 669 12.78 -33.01 0.64
CA GLY A 669 14.17 -33.19 0.24
C GLY A 669 14.76 -31.89 -0.31
N ASP A 670 15.24 -31.90 -1.54
CA ASP A 670 15.74 -30.71 -2.27
C ASP A 670 14.68 -30.04 -3.14
N ARG A 671 13.46 -30.55 -3.12
CA ARG A 671 12.32 -29.97 -3.85
C ARG A 671 11.63 -28.91 -3.00
N ILE A 672 11.37 -27.76 -3.58
CA ILE A 672 10.57 -26.70 -2.96
C ILE A 672 9.10 -26.90 -3.37
N VAL A 673 8.24 -27.08 -2.36
CA VAL A 673 6.79 -27.15 -2.51
C VAL A 673 6.20 -25.77 -2.21
N GLN A 674 5.52 -25.19 -3.19
CA GLN A 674 4.93 -23.85 -3.11
C GLN A 674 3.51 -23.90 -2.50
N THR A 675 3.04 -22.77 -1.97
CA THR A 675 1.70 -22.64 -1.37
C THR A 675 0.86 -21.62 -2.13
N LYS A 676 -0.03 -22.09 -2.99
CA LYS A 676 -0.95 -21.22 -3.75
C LYS A 676 -1.97 -20.52 -2.85
N ARG A 677 -2.64 -21.27 -1.96
CA ARG A 677 -3.65 -20.74 -1.03
C ARG A 677 -3.27 -21.08 0.39
N LEU A 678 -3.47 -20.14 1.29
CA LEU A 678 -3.48 -20.43 2.73
C LEU A 678 -4.83 -21.01 3.14
N HIS A 679 -4.86 -21.78 4.19
CA HIS A 679 -6.06 -22.46 4.70
C HIS A 679 -6.70 -23.46 3.72
N ASP A 680 -5.93 -24.03 2.80
CA ASP A 680 -6.43 -25.03 1.84
C ASP A 680 -6.57 -26.41 2.51
N PHE A 681 -7.75 -26.69 3.04
CA PHE A 681 -8.04 -27.92 3.80
C PHE A 681 -7.97 -29.19 2.97
N ASN A 682 -8.08 -29.08 1.67
CA ASN A 682 -8.09 -30.23 0.74
C ASN A 682 -6.69 -30.54 0.21
N ARG A 683 -5.71 -29.76 0.60
CA ARG A 683 -4.33 -29.92 0.16
C ARG A 683 -3.72 -31.19 0.77
N LYS A 684 -3.21 -32.08 -0.09
CA LYS A 684 -2.60 -33.37 0.30
C LYS A 684 -1.07 -33.41 0.10
N ASP A 685 -0.51 -32.47 -0.63
CA ASP A 685 0.90 -32.42 -1.03
C ASP A 685 1.81 -31.68 -0.02
N ILE A 686 1.43 -31.69 1.24
CA ILE A 686 2.24 -31.04 2.29
C ILE A 686 3.23 -32.05 2.83
N PRO A 687 4.54 -31.84 2.60
CA PRO A 687 5.57 -32.73 3.11
C PRO A 687 5.73 -32.58 4.62
N ASP A 688 6.18 -33.63 5.28
CA ASP A 688 6.71 -33.55 6.62
C ASP A 688 8.05 -32.84 6.58
N SER A 689 8.04 -31.52 6.76
CA SER A 689 9.26 -30.73 6.73
C SER A 689 10.06 -30.89 8.01
N GLY A 690 11.31 -31.28 7.86
CA GLY A 690 12.27 -31.31 8.95
C GLY A 690 12.55 -29.93 9.57
N PRO A 691 13.21 -29.89 10.74
CA PRO A 691 13.43 -28.65 11.49
C PRO A 691 14.29 -27.61 10.79
N GLU A 692 15.01 -27.97 9.72
CA GLU A 692 15.84 -27.03 8.97
C GLU A 692 15.06 -26.10 8.05
N ALA A 693 13.88 -26.51 7.60
CA ALA A 693 13.16 -25.82 6.55
C ALA A 693 12.16 -24.82 7.09
N THR A 694 11.29 -25.25 7.97
CA THR A 694 10.26 -24.40 8.57
C THR A 694 9.91 -24.89 9.96
N THR A 695 9.56 -23.98 10.87
CA THR A 695 8.98 -24.32 12.17
C THR A 695 7.46 -24.25 12.16
N VAL A 696 6.87 -23.84 11.02
CA VAL A 696 5.42 -23.91 10.85
C VAL A 696 5.06 -25.36 10.67
N HIS A 697 4.39 -25.95 11.66
CA HIS A 697 3.78 -27.25 11.47
C HIS A 697 2.89 -27.19 10.23
N ASN A 698 3.06 -28.13 9.31
CA ASN A 698 2.32 -28.21 8.07
C ASN A 698 0.81 -28.08 8.31
N LYS A 699 0.30 -28.65 9.40
CA LYS A 699 -1.09 -28.47 9.84
C LYS A 699 -1.51 -27.02 10.06
N ARG A 700 -0.60 -26.12 10.47
CA ARG A 700 -0.91 -24.69 10.65
C ARG A 700 -1.08 -23.92 9.35
N LEU A 701 -0.55 -24.41 8.23
CA LEU A 701 -0.81 -23.81 6.93
C LEU A 701 -2.24 -24.06 6.44
N LEU A 702 -2.82 -25.17 6.87
CA LEU A 702 -4.20 -25.55 6.56
C LEU A 702 -5.20 -24.94 7.54
N ALA A 703 -4.82 -24.77 8.79
CA ALA A 703 -5.65 -24.21 9.84
C ALA A 703 -5.77 -22.69 9.75
N PHE A 704 -6.84 -22.13 10.27
CA PHE A 704 -6.96 -20.70 10.50
C PHE A 704 -6.05 -20.24 11.64
N LYS A 705 -5.78 -18.93 11.70
CA LYS A 705 -4.77 -18.35 12.58
C LYS A 705 -5.29 -18.08 14.00
N THR A 706 -5.90 -19.08 14.61
CA THR A 706 -6.40 -19.09 15.97
C THR A 706 -5.74 -20.22 16.77
N GLN A 707 -6.05 -20.35 18.05
CA GLN A 707 -5.45 -21.41 18.90
C GLN A 707 -5.85 -22.81 18.45
N THR A 708 -7.13 -23.01 18.13
CA THR A 708 -7.64 -24.33 17.68
C THR A 708 -7.60 -24.50 16.17
N GLY A 709 -7.26 -23.45 15.42
CA GLY A 709 -7.30 -23.46 13.97
C GLY A 709 -8.69 -23.26 13.37
N LYS A 710 -9.68 -22.87 14.20
CA LYS A 710 -11.03 -22.51 13.76
C LYS A 710 -11.19 -20.99 13.66
N LEU A 711 -12.18 -20.55 12.91
CA LEU A 711 -12.51 -19.13 12.77
C LEU A 711 -13.37 -18.63 13.92
N ASN A 712 -13.15 -17.40 14.34
CA ASN A 712 -14.10 -16.65 15.16
C ASN A 712 -15.12 -15.93 14.27
N LEU A 713 -16.31 -15.70 14.81
CA LEU A 713 -17.21 -14.66 14.35
C LEU A 713 -17.01 -13.39 15.18
N VAL A 714 -17.27 -12.23 14.63
CA VAL A 714 -17.01 -10.95 15.28
C VAL A 714 -18.24 -10.04 15.19
N LYS A 715 -18.68 -9.51 16.33
CA LYS A 715 -19.72 -8.48 16.39
C LYS A 715 -19.16 -7.14 15.90
N SER A 716 -19.90 -6.43 15.06
CA SER A 716 -19.47 -5.15 14.46
C SER A 716 -20.50 -4.06 14.73
N PRO A 717 -20.74 -3.67 15.99
CA PRO A 717 -21.82 -2.75 16.35
C PRO A 717 -21.57 -1.34 15.80
N TRP A 718 -22.50 -0.87 14.97
CA TRP A 718 -22.46 0.44 14.34
C TRP A 718 -22.29 1.59 15.34
N LYS A 719 -22.90 1.50 16.51
CA LYS A 719 -22.81 2.51 17.56
C LYS A 719 -21.39 2.95 17.94
N LEU A 720 -20.38 2.11 17.71
CA LEU A 720 -18.97 2.46 17.97
C LEU A 720 -18.39 3.42 16.93
N TRP A 721 -19.09 3.60 15.85
CA TRP A 721 -18.69 4.46 14.75
C TRP A 721 -19.63 5.64 14.56
N ALA A 722 -20.87 5.51 15.00
CA ALA A 722 -21.98 6.41 14.71
C ALA A 722 -21.67 7.88 15.05
N ASP A 723 -21.14 8.17 16.25
CA ASP A 723 -20.87 9.55 16.67
C ASP A 723 -19.80 10.25 15.83
N PHE A 724 -18.74 9.51 15.44
CA PHE A 724 -17.74 10.05 14.52
C PHE A 724 -18.31 10.20 13.10
N TYR A 725 -19.10 9.23 12.63
CA TYR A 725 -19.74 9.27 11.33
C TYR A 725 -20.70 10.46 11.22
N GLU A 726 -21.52 10.69 12.24
CA GLU A 726 -22.45 11.83 12.32
C GLU A 726 -21.70 13.16 12.33
N PHE A 727 -20.59 13.24 13.09
CA PHE A 727 -19.74 14.43 13.06
C PHE A 727 -19.21 14.73 11.67
N MET A 728 -18.76 13.70 10.94
CA MET A 728 -18.17 13.84 9.62
C MET A 728 -19.17 14.05 8.49
N GLN A 729 -20.47 13.86 8.73
CA GLN A 729 -21.49 14.10 7.69
C GLN A 729 -21.40 15.53 7.14
N PRO A 730 -21.57 15.71 5.81
CA PRO A 730 -21.61 17.02 5.17
C PRO A 730 -22.64 17.93 5.83
N LYS A 731 -22.27 19.19 6.08
CA LYS A 731 -23.14 20.21 6.68
C LYS A 731 -23.33 21.36 5.70
N GLY A 732 -24.60 21.77 5.50
CA GLY A 732 -24.92 22.84 4.58
C GLY A 732 -24.57 22.49 3.14
N ASP A 733 -23.65 23.22 2.54
CA ASP A 733 -23.17 23.05 1.18
C ASP A 733 -21.93 22.16 1.04
N GLU A 734 -21.50 21.49 2.10
CA GLU A 734 -20.40 20.52 2.04
C GLU A 734 -20.80 19.27 1.21
N LEU A 735 -19.80 18.61 0.67
CA LEU A 735 -19.89 17.28 0.08
C LEU A 735 -19.05 16.30 0.91
N TRP A 736 -19.42 15.03 0.88
CA TRP A 736 -18.45 13.99 1.19
C TRP A 736 -17.28 14.09 0.22
N VAL A 737 -16.04 14.04 0.72
CA VAL A 737 -14.85 13.98 -0.11
C VAL A 737 -14.09 12.72 0.23
N THR A 738 -13.99 11.84 -0.76
CA THR A 738 -13.10 10.68 -0.68
C THR A 738 -11.94 10.86 -1.64
N ASN A 739 -10.89 10.08 -1.45
CA ASN A 739 -9.71 10.19 -2.28
C ASN A 739 -9.15 8.82 -2.68
N GLY A 740 -8.35 8.78 -3.72
CA GLY A 740 -7.78 7.54 -4.21
C GLY A 740 -6.77 7.73 -5.32
N ARG A 741 -6.39 6.63 -5.96
CA ARG A 741 -5.50 6.59 -7.10
C ARG A 741 -6.27 6.59 -8.41
N ILE A 742 -5.57 7.01 -9.44
CA ILE A 742 -5.97 6.82 -10.84
C ILE A 742 -4.96 5.93 -11.56
N ASN A 743 -5.31 5.48 -12.76
CA ASN A 743 -4.51 4.50 -13.48
C ASN A 743 -3.11 5.00 -13.86
N GLU A 744 -2.98 6.27 -14.19
CA GLU A 744 -1.74 6.86 -14.68
C GLU A 744 -0.73 7.19 -13.59
N LEU A 745 -1.19 7.46 -12.36
CA LEU A 745 -0.35 7.94 -11.27
C LEU A 745 -0.03 6.84 -10.25
N TRP A 746 1.19 6.87 -9.73
CA TRP A 746 1.63 5.98 -8.66
C TRP A 746 1.85 6.76 -7.36
N GLU A 747 1.15 6.35 -6.31
CA GLU A 747 1.27 6.90 -4.93
C GLU A 747 1.27 8.44 -4.92
N SER A 748 2.39 9.05 -4.51
CA SER A 748 2.56 10.49 -4.42
C SER A 748 2.83 11.20 -5.76
N GLY A 749 2.91 10.46 -6.87
CA GLY A 749 3.18 11.02 -8.18
C GLY A 749 4.62 11.54 -8.40
N PHE A 750 5.52 11.40 -7.44
CA PHE A 750 6.90 11.92 -7.57
C PHE A 750 7.66 11.32 -8.76
N ASP A 751 7.46 10.03 -9.05
CA ASP A 751 8.03 9.39 -10.23
C ASP A 751 7.28 9.75 -11.52
N ASP A 752 6.05 10.24 -11.42
CA ASP A 752 5.17 10.41 -12.56
C ASP A 752 5.24 11.81 -13.14
N TYR A 753 5.24 12.84 -12.30
CA TYR A 753 5.13 14.22 -12.76
C TYR A 753 6.42 14.75 -13.36
N GLU A 754 7.55 14.47 -12.75
CA GLU A 754 8.83 15.01 -13.20
C GLU A 754 9.41 14.25 -14.41
N ARG A 755 9.08 12.95 -14.54
CA ARG A 755 9.72 12.05 -15.52
C ARG A 755 8.83 11.63 -16.65
N ARG A 756 7.56 11.98 -16.61
CA ARG A 756 6.57 11.60 -17.61
C ARG A 756 5.79 12.80 -18.07
N PRO A 757 6.32 13.54 -19.05
CA PRO A 757 5.66 14.75 -19.54
C PRO A 757 4.20 14.55 -19.93
N TYR A 758 3.82 13.39 -20.47
CA TYR A 758 2.44 13.11 -20.83
C TYR A 758 1.52 13.02 -19.58
N THR A 759 2.02 12.50 -18.46
CA THR A 759 1.26 12.46 -17.21
C THR A 759 1.05 13.86 -16.66
N GLN A 760 2.09 14.69 -16.71
CA GLN A 760 2.00 16.09 -16.31
C GLN A 760 1.04 16.89 -17.21
N GLN A 761 1.08 16.68 -18.52
CA GLN A 761 0.16 17.31 -19.45
C GLN A 761 -1.30 16.87 -19.22
N ARG A 762 -1.52 15.59 -18.92
CA ARG A 762 -2.86 15.06 -18.65
C ARG A 762 -3.41 15.48 -17.30
N TRP A 763 -2.57 15.51 -16.28
CA TRP A 763 -2.91 15.81 -14.88
C TRP A 763 -2.00 16.90 -14.31
N PRO A 764 -2.07 18.14 -14.85
CA PRO A 764 -1.15 19.21 -14.48
C PRO A 764 -1.34 19.70 -13.06
N MET A 765 -2.56 19.53 -12.51
CA MET A 765 -2.94 19.85 -11.13
C MET A 765 -3.71 18.69 -10.52
N ASN A 766 -3.97 18.75 -9.21
CA ASN A 766 -4.96 17.88 -8.61
C ASN A 766 -6.34 18.17 -9.22
N PHE A 767 -7.18 17.16 -9.29
CA PHE A 767 -8.54 17.29 -9.79
C PHE A 767 -9.54 16.78 -8.76
N ILE A 768 -10.81 17.21 -8.94
CA ILE A 768 -11.91 16.72 -8.14
C ILE A 768 -13.08 16.34 -9.06
N GLU A 769 -13.52 15.09 -8.98
CA GLU A 769 -14.74 14.63 -9.65
C GLU A 769 -15.95 15.10 -8.86
N ILE A 770 -16.92 15.73 -9.54
CA ILE A 770 -18.14 16.29 -8.93
C ILE A 770 -19.32 15.85 -9.78
N HIS A 771 -20.40 15.40 -9.11
CA HIS A 771 -21.63 15.03 -9.81
C HIS A 771 -22.27 16.27 -10.50
N PRO A 772 -22.89 16.14 -11.71
CA PRO A 772 -23.48 17.27 -12.43
C PRO A 772 -24.47 18.10 -11.62
N ALA A 773 -25.35 17.48 -10.83
CA ALA A 773 -26.29 18.19 -9.98
C ALA A 773 -25.59 19.02 -8.87
N ASP A 774 -24.52 18.46 -8.27
CA ASP A 774 -23.76 19.16 -7.24
C ASP A 774 -22.93 20.31 -7.82
N ALA A 775 -22.40 20.12 -9.03
CA ALA A 775 -21.67 21.16 -9.76
C ALA A 775 -22.59 22.31 -10.16
N LEU A 776 -23.76 22.02 -10.72
CA LEU A 776 -24.76 23.01 -11.11
C LEU A 776 -25.20 23.88 -9.91
N ALA A 777 -25.48 23.25 -8.78
CA ALA A 777 -25.88 23.95 -7.54
C ALA A 777 -24.80 24.92 -7.02
N ARG A 778 -23.53 24.78 -7.47
CA ARG A 778 -22.37 25.59 -7.07
C ARG A 778 -21.82 26.48 -8.19
N GLY A 779 -22.48 26.50 -9.34
CA GLY A 779 -22.00 27.24 -10.50
C GLY A 779 -20.61 26.77 -11.00
N ILE A 780 -20.33 25.47 -10.90
CA ILE A 780 -19.05 24.87 -11.27
C ILE A 780 -19.21 24.14 -12.63
N GLU A 781 -18.29 24.37 -13.53
CA GLU A 781 -18.15 23.66 -14.80
C GLU A 781 -16.85 22.83 -14.83
N SER A 782 -16.82 21.83 -15.70
CA SER A 782 -15.57 21.10 -15.95
C SER A 782 -14.45 22.02 -16.42
N GLY A 783 -13.29 21.91 -15.77
CA GLY A 783 -12.13 22.73 -16.04
C GLY A 783 -12.03 24.01 -15.20
N ASP A 784 -13.03 24.31 -14.39
CA ASP A 784 -12.93 25.38 -13.41
C ASP A 784 -11.91 25.05 -12.33
N LEU A 785 -11.23 26.07 -11.84
CA LEU A 785 -10.39 25.99 -10.64
C LEU A 785 -11.29 26.15 -9.41
N VAL A 786 -11.20 25.18 -8.50
CA VAL A 786 -11.99 25.16 -7.28
C VAL A 786 -11.10 25.06 -6.04
N ALA A 787 -11.55 25.67 -4.96
CA ALA A 787 -11.03 25.45 -3.61
C ALA A 787 -11.85 24.33 -2.94
N VAL A 788 -11.16 23.37 -2.35
CA VAL A 788 -11.72 22.30 -1.53
C VAL A 788 -11.29 22.55 -0.08
N GLU A 789 -12.23 22.99 0.76
CA GLU A 789 -11.94 23.48 2.11
C GLU A 789 -12.77 22.76 3.16
N SER A 790 -12.12 22.32 4.23
CA SER A 790 -12.77 21.90 5.47
C SER A 790 -12.25 22.73 6.64
N ARG A 791 -13.18 23.35 7.40
CA ARG A 791 -12.85 24.14 8.60
C ARG A 791 -12.99 23.35 9.88
N ARG A 792 -13.29 22.06 9.79
CA ARG A 792 -13.58 21.18 10.92
C ARG A 792 -12.89 19.83 10.78
N VAL A 793 -11.63 19.84 10.35
CA VAL A 793 -10.81 18.63 10.30
C VAL A 793 -10.44 18.24 11.73
N PRO A 794 -10.95 17.13 12.28
CA PRO A 794 -10.62 16.74 13.64
C PRO A 794 -9.22 16.11 13.70
N VAL A 795 -8.42 16.61 14.64
CA VAL A 795 -7.08 16.13 14.96
C VAL A 795 -7.04 15.73 16.43
N GLN A 796 -6.76 14.47 16.69
CA GLN A 796 -6.62 14.00 18.07
C GLN A 796 -5.24 14.38 18.62
N LYS A 797 -5.21 15.20 19.69
CA LYS A 797 -4.01 15.74 20.30
C LYS A 797 -3.37 14.78 21.30
N ASP A 798 -4.19 14.12 22.10
CA ASP A 798 -3.70 13.23 23.15
C ASP A 798 -4.67 12.06 23.39
N PHE A 799 -4.33 11.20 24.32
CA PHE A 799 -5.21 10.16 24.84
C PHE A 799 -5.84 10.63 26.13
N ASN A 800 -6.98 10.08 26.48
CA ASN A 800 -7.50 10.19 27.84
C ASN A 800 -6.58 9.45 28.81
N LEU A 801 -5.44 10.09 29.16
CA LEU A 801 -4.42 9.52 30.01
C LEU A 801 -4.86 9.64 31.48
N GLY A 802 -5.21 8.54 32.09
CA GLY A 802 -5.43 8.46 33.53
C GLY A 802 -6.86 8.53 34.01
N VAL A 803 -7.83 8.76 33.13
CA VAL A 803 -9.24 8.66 33.49
C VAL A 803 -9.77 7.28 33.10
N LYS A 804 -10.26 6.52 34.06
CA LYS A 804 -11.05 5.32 33.83
C LYS A 804 -12.47 5.74 33.40
N SER A 805 -12.56 6.64 32.39
CA SER A 805 -13.83 7.02 31.78
C SER A 805 -14.11 6.14 30.57
N ASP A 806 -15.37 5.93 30.29
CA ASP A 806 -15.80 5.18 29.12
C ASP A 806 -15.64 5.97 27.82
N ASP A 807 -15.08 7.18 27.90
CA ASP A 807 -15.02 8.16 26.86
C ASP A 807 -13.80 8.01 25.94
N MET A 808 -13.72 6.88 25.26
CA MET A 808 -12.97 6.75 24.00
C MET A 808 -13.89 6.99 22.79
N TRP A 809 -15.16 7.32 23.02
CA TRP A 809 -16.08 7.78 22.01
C TRP A 809 -15.60 9.12 21.46
N PHE A 810 -15.82 9.35 20.19
CA PHE A 810 -15.39 10.60 19.57
C PHE A 810 -16.02 11.82 20.24
N SER A 811 -17.30 11.75 20.57
CA SER A 811 -18.02 12.78 21.33
C SER A 811 -17.42 13.05 22.71
N GLY A 812 -17.03 12.00 23.42
CA GLY A 812 -16.34 12.13 24.70
C GLY A 812 -14.94 12.76 24.57
N LEU A 813 -14.15 12.31 23.58
CA LEU A 813 -12.84 12.91 23.28
C LEU A 813 -12.95 14.40 22.91
N MET A 814 -14.00 14.78 22.16
CA MET A 814 -14.31 16.19 21.86
C MET A 814 -14.63 16.99 23.11
N LYS A 815 -15.53 16.47 23.96
CA LYS A 815 -15.96 17.12 25.20
C LYS A 815 -14.81 17.34 26.17
N ASP A 816 -13.90 16.36 26.26
CA ASP A 816 -12.77 16.40 27.18
C ASP A 816 -11.55 17.18 26.60
N GLY A 817 -11.68 17.77 25.39
CA GLY A 817 -10.64 18.60 24.78
C GLY A 817 -9.49 17.83 24.14
N HIS A 818 -9.65 16.53 23.92
CA HIS A 818 -8.63 15.69 23.26
C HIS A 818 -8.65 15.80 21.73
N ILE A 819 -9.63 16.46 21.16
CA ILE A 819 -9.74 16.72 19.72
C ILE A 819 -9.68 18.23 19.47
N GLU A 820 -8.77 18.63 18.59
CA GLU A 820 -8.74 19.97 18.01
C GLU A 820 -9.36 19.93 16.61
N LEU A 821 -10.07 20.98 16.24
CA LEU A 821 -10.56 21.20 14.90
C LEU A 821 -9.63 22.16 14.18
N VAL A 822 -9.01 21.70 13.11
CA VAL A 822 -8.13 22.50 12.27
C VAL A 822 -8.75 22.74 10.91
N SER A 823 -8.29 23.77 10.20
CA SER A 823 -8.65 24.02 8.81
C SER A 823 -7.68 23.34 7.87
N GLY A 824 -8.19 22.80 6.76
CA GLY A 824 -7.39 22.29 5.67
C GLY A 824 -8.00 22.69 4.33
N ALA A 825 -7.16 23.04 3.36
CA ALA A 825 -7.61 23.39 2.03
C ALA A 825 -6.59 23.00 0.96
N TYR A 826 -7.08 22.68 -0.22
CA TYR A 826 -6.27 22.52 -1.42
C TYR A 826 -7.05 23.00 -2.65
N SER A 827 -6.33 23.30 -3.73
CA SER A 827 -6.93 23.66 -5.01
C SER A 827 -6.96 22.46 -5.95
N ALA A 828 -8.01 22.36 -6.75
CA ALA A 828 -8.18 21.31 -7.73
C ALA A 828 -8.89 21.83 -8.98
N ILE A 829 -8.74 21.11 -10.09
CA ILE A 829 -9.52 21.36 -11.30
C ILE A 829 -10.79 20.50 -11.23
N ALA A 830 -11.95 21.11 -11.41
CA ALA A 830 -13.22 20.41 -11.40
C ALA A 830 -13.37 19.50 -12.63
N MET A 831 -13.79 18.28 -12.42
CA MET A 831 -14.20 17.32 -13.43
C MET A 831 -15.65 16.94 -13.18
N VAL A 832 -16.58 17.57 -13.89
CA VAL A 832 -18.00 17.28 -13.76
C VAL A 832 -18.32 15.99 -14.51
N THR A 833 -18.80 14.99 -13.76
CA THR A 833 -19.07 13.65 -14.32
C THR A 833 -20.16 12.91 -13.55
N PRO A 834 -21.09 12.21 -14.21
CA PRO A 834 -22.04 11.32 -13.53
C PRO A 834 -21.41 10.03 -13.00
N ALA A 835 -20.11 9.84 -13.20
CA ALA A 835 -19.37 8.70 -12.68
C ALA A 835 -19.18 8.73 -11.18
N ILE A 836 -19.36 9.85 -10.52
CA ILE A 836 -19.37 9.97 -9.06
C ILE A 836 -20.79 10.06 -8.54
N LYS A 837 -21.04 9.48 -7.36
CA LYS A 837 -22.35 9.58 -6.68
C LYS A 837 -22.68 11.03 -6.32
N GLN A 838 -23.94 11.44 -6.48
CA GLN A 838 -24.41 12.73 -5.99
C GLN A 838 -24.18 12.87 -4.48
N GLY A 839 -23.75 14.05 -4.03
CA GLY A 839 -23.35 14.32 -2.65
C GLY A 839 -21.96 13.84 -2.27
N VAL A 840 -21.23 13.22 -3.20
CA VAL A 840 -19.85 12.74 -2.99
C VAL A 840 -18.93 13.33 -4.06
N ALA A 841 -17.72 13.69 -3.68
CA ALA A 841 -16.65 14.10 -4.58
C ALA A 841 -15.41 13.21 -4.40
N PHE A 842 -14.58 13.10 -5.44
CA PHE A 842 -13.37 12.29 -5.44
C PHE A 842 -12.16 13.07 -5.97
N SER A 843 -11.04 13.02 -5.23
CA SER A 843 -9.76 13.60 -5.65
C SER A 843 -8.66 12.55 -5.73
N GLU A 844 -7.61 12.86 -6.50
CA GLU A 844 -6.32 12.17 -6.31
C GLU A 844 -5.75 12.57 -4.93
N PHE A 845 -5.22 11.59 -4.19
CA PHE A 845 -5.01 11.78 -2.75
C PHE A 845 -3.68 12.46 -2.39
N LEU A 846 -2.66 12.38 -3.23
CA LEU A 846 -1.31 12.75 -2.84
C LEU A 846 -0.53 13.51 -3.93
N LYS A 847 -1.22 14.33 -4.71
CA LYS A 847 -0.54 15.26 -5.63
C LYS A 847 0.46 16.10 -4.84
N PRO A 848 1.76 16.12 -5.20
CA PRO A 848 2.73 17.02 -4.58
C PRO A 848 2.20 18.46 -4.62
N SER A 849 2.44 19.23 -3.55
CA SER A 849 1.95 20.59 -3.37
C SER A 849 0.43 20.79 -3.15
N MET A 850 -0.40 19.80 -3.49
CA MET A 850 -1.88 19.89 -3.35
C MET A 850 -2.48 18.59 -2.79
N PRO A 851 -2.04 18.11 -1.63
CA PRO A 851 -2.48 16.80 -1.11
C PRO A 851 -3.90 16.88 -0.57
N ALA A 852 -4.79 16.02 -1.06
CA ALA A 852 -6.15 15.92 -0.53
C ALA A 852 -6.19 15.44 0.93
N ASN A 853 -5.12 14.87 1.45
CA ASN A 853 -5.02 14.46 2.86
C ASN A 853 -5.08 15.62 3.86
N VAL A 854 -4.89 16.85 3.42
CA VAL A 854 -4.98 18.04 4.28
C VAL A 854 -6.37 18.21 4.91
N ILE A 855 -7.43 17.73 4.26
CA ILE A 855 -8.82 17.81 4.76
C ILE A 855 -9.28 16.52 5.44
N THR A 856 -8.45 15.47 5.51
CA THR A 856 -8.84 14.19 6.11
C THR A 856 -8.62 14.17 7.62
N PRO A 857 -9.47 13.49 8.41
CA PRO A 857 -9.41 13.50 9.86
C PRO A 857 -8.19 12.73 10.37
N ARG A 858 -7.41 13.31 11.28
CA ARG A 858 -6.35 12.63 12.01
C ARG A 858 -6.82 12.17 13.39
N VAL A 859 -7.84 11.37 13.37
CA VAL A 859 -8.38 10.65 14.52
C VAL A 859 -8.24 9.17 14.27
N PRO A 860 -7.31 8.48 14.94
CA PRO A 860 -7.09 7.06 14.69
C PRO A 860 -8.27 6.22 15.18
N ASP A 861 -8.46 5.07 14.54
CA ASP A 861 -9.32 4.02 15.08
C ASP A 861 -8.83 3.61 16.46
N PRO A 862 -9.63 3.71 17.53
CA PRO A 862 -9.15 3.52 18.89
C PRO A 862 -8.80 2.06 19.21
N ILE A 863 -9.23 1.10 18.39
CA ILE A 863 -8.85 -0.32 18.53
C ILE A 863 -7.52 -0.58 17.83
N THR A 864 -7.34 -0.06 16.62
CA THR A 864 -6.26 -0.43 15.72
C THR A 864 -5.18 0.62 15.55
N MET A 865 -5.47 1.86 15.91
CA MET A 865 -4.63 3.05 15.70
C MET A 865 -4.37 3.37 14.22
N ASN A 866 -5.16 2.84 13.28
CA ASN A 866 -5.11 3.25 11.89
C ASN A 866 -5.86 4.56 11.69
N TYR A 867 -5.34 5.43 10.84
CA TYR A 867 -6.01 6.65 10.44
C TYR A 867 -7.16 6.42 9.44
N ARG A 868 -8.02 7.43 9.29
CA ARG A 868 -9.27 7.39 8.53
C ARG A 868 -9.18 8.27 7.28
N TYR A 869 -8.37 7.86 6.30
CA TYR A 869 -8.05 8.66 5.11
C TYR A 869 -9.19 8.82 4.08
N LYS A 870 -10.22 7.97 4.14
CA LYS A 870 -11.21 7.87 3.07
C LYS A 870 -12.55 8.53 3.40
N ILE A 871 -12.58 9.25 4.51
CA ILE A 871 -13.77 9.97 4.96
C ILE A 871 -13.38 11.42 5.29
N ALA A 872 -13.93 12.35 4.54
CA ALA A 872 -13.81 13.78 4.80
C ALA A 872 -15.10 14.47 4.35
N SER A 873 -15.35 15.66 4.85
CA SER A 873 -16.38 16.55 4.34
C SER A 873 -15.78 17.92 4.08
N ALA A 874 -16.10 18.51 2.96
CA ALA A 874 -15.55 19.79 2.55
C ALA A 874 -16.53 20.58 1.69
N ARG A 875 -16.39 21.89 1.74
CA ARG A 875 -17.00 22.81 0.79
C ARG A 875 -16.15 22.84 -0.48
N VAL A 876 -16.83 22.82 -1.64
CA VAL A 876 -16.19 22.96 -2.94
C VAL A 876 -16.69 24.25 -3.56
N THR A 877 -15.81 25.23 -3.73
CA THR A 877 -16.14 26.57 -4.20
C THR A 877 -15.36 26.91 -5.46
N ARG A 878 -16.04 27.43 -6.47
CA ARG A 878 -15.41 27.97 -7.69
C ARG A 878 -14.58 29.20 -7.32
N ILE A 879 -13.32 29.22 -7.74
CA ILE A 879 -12.40 30.37 -7.59
C ILE A 879 -11.99 31.00 -8.91
N GLY A 880 -12.28 30.36 -10.03
CA GLY A 880 -12.02 30.90 -11.36
C GLY A 880 -12.04 29.83 -12.43
N GLU A 881 -11.56 30.18 -13.60
CA GLU A 881 -11.25 29.23 -14.67
C GLU A 881 -9.80 28.79 -14.59
N SER A 882 -9.52 27.51 -14.79
CA SER A 882 -8.14 27.06 -14.89
C SER A 882 -7.61 27.29 -16.32
N THR A 883 -6.30 27.45 -16.45
CA THR A 883 -5.62 27.48 -17.75
C THR A 883 -5.77 26.17 -18.52
N PHE A 884 -6.27 25.12 -17.89
CA PHE A 884 -6.49 23.80 -18.46
C PHE A 884 -7.97 23.50 -18.74
N LYS A 885 -8.85 24.50 -18.65
CA LYS A 885 -10.32 24.34 -18.73
C LYS A 885 -10.76 23.50 -19.92
N HIS A 886 -10.25 23.77 -21.11
CA HIS A 886 -10.61 23.05 -22.33
C HIS A 886 -10.27 21.55 -22.24
N SER A 887 -9.07 21.22 -21.80
CA SER A 887 -8.62 19.83 -21.70
C SER A 887 -9.46 19.02 -20.70
N PHE A 888 -9.79 19.60 -19.54
CA PHE A 888 -10.60 18.93 -18.52
C PHE A 888 -12.07 18.81 -18.91
N SER A 889 -12.62 19.78 -19.62
CA SER A 889 -13.97 19.68 -20.18
C SER A 889 -14.08 18.51 -21.16
N GLN A 890 -13.10 18.34 -22.04
CA GLN A 890 -13.06 17.20 -22.96
C GLN A 890 -12.90 15.87 -22.23
N MET A 891 -12.07 15.79 -21.19
CA MET A 891 -11.90 14.57 -20.41
C MET A 891 -13.18 14.18 -19.67
N SER A 892 -13.90 15.15 -19.10
CA SER A 892 -15.20 14.90 -18.47
C SER A 892 -16.20 14.29 -19.43
N PHE A 893 -16.29 14.81 -20.63
CA PHE A 893 -17.16 14.30 -21.68
C PHE A 893 -16.78 12.86 -22.06
N LYS A 894 -15.50 12.61 -22.34
CA LYS A 894 -15.01 11.27 -22.68
C LYS A 894 -15.23 10.25 -21.57
N ARG A 895 -15.02 10.62 -20.30
CA ARG A 895 -15.31 9.71 -19.18
C ARG A 895 -16.80 9.36 -19.12
N ARG A 896 -17.66 10.31 -19.36
CA ARG A 896 -19.10 10.04 -19.43
C ARG A 896 -19.46 9.05 -20.52
N ASP A 897 -18.85 9.16 -21.68
CA ASP A 897 -19.10 8.26 -22.80
C ASP A 897 -18.61 6.83 -22.57
N ILE A 898 -17.55 6.68 -21.79
CA ILE A 898 -17.03 5.36 -21.38
C ILE A 898 -17.98 4.68 -20.39
N ILE A 899 -18.66 5.44 -19.57
CA ILE A 899 -19.54 4.95 -18.52
C ILE A 899 -21.00 4.83 -19.03
#